data_b1c5829ab9dfedf33453316ef4977b51
#
_entry.id   b1c5829ab9dfedf33453316ef4977b51
#
_cell.length_a   1.000
_cell.length_b   1.000
_cell.length_c   1.000
_cell.angle_alpha   90.00
_cell.angle_beta   90.00
_cell.angle_gamma   90.00
#
_symmetry.space_group_name_H-M   'P 1'
#
loop_
_entity.id
_entity.type
_entity.pdbx_description
1 polymer ?
#
loop_
_entity_poly.entity_id
_entity_poly.type
_entity_poly.pdbx_seq_one_letter_code
_entity_poly.pdbx_strand_id
1 'polypeptide(L)'
;MNYGKRSTSKKRNALISRTSMLEKRAHVSFIRVLFTALIAVCVMVVCLGIGSFRGVIAGAPDVNDVDISPLGYATFLYDDQGTQIRQLSAPTSNRLPVSLDQIPVSLQHAVVAIEDERFYEHNGIDVRGIARAGMKAITTGNFSEGASTITQQLLKNNVFTDWTNESTQLERFTRKFQEQYLAVQIEKKYDKNVILENYLNTINLGAGSYGVQAASKKYFNKDVWDLNLSECATLAGITQNPTKFNPITNPKANSKRRKEVLDHMLDQNYISQDEYNAALNDDVYSRIQAAQLENTEEESTVYTYFEDEVTNQVISDLMNIKGYTKTQATNLLYSGGLKIMTALDSNMQQILDEEYANPDNYPANVQYELDYALTVQSPDGKQTNYSKEMLQLYFRDQDPEFDLLFDSPEEGQQYVDQYKANILADGSTVVSERVNFAPQPQSSMTVIDQHTGYVKALIGGRGEKTASLTLNRATDTTRQPGSTFKIVSTYAPALNEKGDTLATTFMDEPYEYPDGSPVNNASRSYGGETTIRKAIQNSINVVAVKCLEQVTPALGLKYLDDFGFTTLAHGTEADKDANGNIWSDANLATALGGITKGVKNVELCAAYAAIANGGNYIKPIYYTQILDHDGNVLIENSSVSRSVIKDSTAYLLTSAMEDVVKKGTGTACQLDNMTVAGKTGTTEDYNDLWFVGYTPYYTCAVWSGYDNNEKIPEDARNFHKNLWKKVMTRIHEGLEDRDFDMPSSVEKASVCAETGLLPRSGCPTITEYFDISSLPTEYCDQHFYGSSDYDEEDYYYNEDTDADTDAAAEAIPSAAPDSTDSTDTDNTDNSDDGSDNTGDDTDNSGTDDNTGGDDGSYDNSNDTGGDDTGEDPVEYYE
;
A
#
# COMPACT_ATOMS: atom_id res chain seq x y z
N MET A 1 77.96 64.74 -18.50
CA MET A 1 77.87 63.67 -19.52
C MET A 1 78.86 63.98 -20.64
N ASN A 2 79.82 63.13 -20.87
CA ASN A 2 80.90 63.41 -21.81
C ASN A 2 80.53 62.83 -23.20
N TYR A 3 80.05 63.77 -24.11
CA TYR A 3 79.59 63.41 -25.45
C TYR A 3 80.73 63.58 -26.50
N GLY A 4 82.00 63.27 -26.10
CA GLY A 4 83.10 63.27 -27.06
C GLY A 4 82.98 62.19 -28.13
N LYS A 5 83.41 62.58 -29.41
CA LYS A 5 83.27 61.67 -30.61
C LYS A 5 83.89 60.29 -30.37
N ARG A 6 84.93 60.13 -29.51
CA ARG A 6 85.48 58.79 -29.17
C ARG A 6 84.59 57.95 -28.26
N SER A 7 83.83 58.58 -27.36
CA SER A 7 82.97 57.88 -26.42
C SER A 7 81.71 57.43 -27.20
N THR A 8 81.18 58.24 -28.12
CA THR A 8 80.04 57.82 -28.98
C THR A 8 80.42 56.77 -30.00
N SER A 9 81.70 56.90 -30.54
CA SER A 9 82.16 55.81 -31.44
C SER A 9 82.39 54.48 -30.74
N LYS A 10 82.94 54.46 -29.52
CA LYS A 10 83.03 53.19 -28.69
C LYS A 10 81.65 52.64 -28.35
N LYS A 11 80.69 53.46 -27.97
CA LYS A 11 79.30 52.97 -27.71
C LYS A 11 78.61 52.50 -28.95
N ARG A 12 78.83 53.16 -30.10
CA ARG A 12 78.32 52.76 -31.42
C ARG A 12 78.93 51.47 -31.90
N ASN A 13 80.25 51.28 -31.76
CA ASN A 13 80.95 50.05 -32.18
C ASN A 13 80.58 48.85 -31.25
N ALA A 14 80.37 49.13 -29.96
CA ALA A 14 79.83 48.09 -29.00
C ALA A 14 78.38 47.73 -29.33
N LEU A 15 77.55 48.66 -29.75
CA LEU A 15 76.18 48.46 -30.20
C LEU A 15 76.10 47.70 -31.54
N ILE A 16 77.15 47.85 -32.43
CA ILE A 16 77.16 47.27 -33.78
C ILE A 16 78.08 46.01 -33.84
N SER A 17 78.77 45.72 -32.77
CA SER A 17 79.55 44.44 -32.75
C SER A 17 78.64 43.20 -32.99
N ARG A 18 79.15 42.30 -33.85
CA ARG A 18 78.38 41.09 -34.26
C ARG A 18 77.97 40.27 -33.09
N THR A 19 78.76 40.19 -32.03
CA THR A 19 78.46 39.51 -30.76
C THR A 19 77.34 40.22 -30.01
N SER A 20 77.38 41.54 -29.80
CA SER A 20 76.34 42.26 -29.08
C SER A 20 75.01 42.36 -29.84
N MET A 21 75.07 42.30 -31.15
CA MET A 21 73.88 42.18 -32.02
C MET A 21 73.28 40.79 -31.94
N LEU A 22 74.13 39.77 -31.88
CA LEU A 22 73.62 38.35 -31.68
C LEU A 22 73.03 38.19 -30.28
N GLU A 23 73.68 38.73 -29.23
CA GLU A 23 73.12 38.68 -27.84
C GLU A 23 71.80 39.47 -27.77
N LYS A 24 71.68 40.59 -28.36
CA LYS A 24 70.43 41.38 -28.39
C LYS A 24 69.33 40.67 -29.17
N ARG A 25 69.72 40.06 -30.31
CA ARG A 25 68.75 39.26 -31.09
C ARG A 25 68.30 38.05 -30.29
N ALA A 26 69.19 37.36 -29.57
CA ALA A 26 68.87 36.23 -28.69
C ALA A 26 67.94 36.70 -27.55
N HIS A 27 68.24 37.81 -26.88
CA HIS A 27 67.38 38.37 -25.82
C HIS A 27 65.99 38.77 -26.35
N VAL A 28 65.92 39.46 -27.50
CA VAL A 28 64.65 39.82 -28.11
C VAL A 28 63.87 38.57 -28.55
N SER A 29 64.57 37.57 -29.11
CA SER A 29 63.94 36.31 -29.48
C SER A 29 63.46 35.55 -28.25
N PHE A 30 64.22 35.51 -27.17
CA PHE A 30 63.82 34.89 -25.87
C PHE A 30 62.59 35.61 -25.30
N ILE A 31 62.55 36.94 -25.27
CA ILE A 31 61.41 37.70 -24.77
C ILE A 31 60.16 37.45 -25.65
N ARG A 32 60.36 37.36 -26.99
CA ARG A 32 59.24 37.02 -27.90
C ARG A 32 58.70 35.59 -27.63
N VAL A 33 59.59 34.63 -27.44
CA VAL A 33 59.19 33.24 -27.13
C VAL A 33 58.47 33.19 -25.78
N LEU A 34 59.01 33.88 -24.74
CA LEU A 34 58.37 33.97 -23.43
C LEU A 34 56.99 34.63 -23.50
N PHE A 35 56.86 35.70 -24.25
CA PHE A 35 55.59 36.42 -24.42
C PHE A 35 54.56 35.59 -25.23
N THR A 36 55.01 34.86 -26.28
CA THR A 36 54.15 33.95 -27.03
C THR A 36 53.73 32.76 -26.19
N ALA A 37 54.63 32.21 -25.37
CA ALA A 37 54.34 31.15 -24.42
C ALA A 37 53.29 31.62 -23.36
N LEU A 38 53.48 32.85 -22.83
CA LEU A 38 52.54 33.44 -21.89
C LEU A 38 51.14 33.62 -22.52
N ILE A 39 51.09 34.13 -23.75
CA ILE A 39 49.79 34.23 -24.49
C ILE A 39 49.21 32.85 -24.72
N ALA A 40 50.02 31.85 -25.15
CA ALA A 40 49.53 30.50 -25.36
C ALA A 40 48.97 29.87 -24.08
N VAL A 41 49.64 30.11 -22.93
CA VAL A 41 49.15 29.66 -21.62
C VAL A 41 47.85 30.39 -21.25
N CYS A 42 47.76 31.70 -21.46
CA CYS A 42 46.53 32.44 -21.24
C CYS A 42 45.37 31.95 -22.12
N VAL A 43 45.62 31.70 -23.39
CA VAL A 43 44.63 31.14 -24.30
C VAL A 43 44.21 29.72 -23.87
N MET A 44 45.20 28.88 -23.49
CA MET A 44 44.91 27.56 -22.97
C MET A 44 44.04 27.58 -21.70
N VAL A 45 44.34 28.46 -20.76
CA VAL A 45 43.54 28.63 -19.52
C VAL A 45 42.14 29.12 -19.84
N VAL A 46 42.01 30.06 -20.80
CA VAL A 46 40.68 30.53 -21.27
C VAL A 46 39.90 29.39 -21.94
N CYS A 47 40.55 28.61 -22.83
CA CYS A 47 39.90 27.48 -23.49
C CYS A 47 39.49 26.39 -22.51
N LEU A 48 40.36 26.07 -21.55
CA LEU A 48 40.04 25.12 -20.45
C LEU A 48 38.88 25.66 -19.61
N GLY A 49 38.89 26.96 -19.27
CA GLY A 49 37.78 27.56 -18.53
C GLY A 49 36.45 27.50 -19.30
N ILE A 50 36.44 27.82 -20.57
CA ILE A 50 35.25 27.71 -21.42
C ILE A 50 34.81 26.26 -21.60
N GLY A 51 35.75 25.33 -21.77
CA GLY A 51 35.46 23.92 -21.90
C GLY A 51 34.84 23.34 -20.63
N SER A 52 35.42 23.64 -19.47
CA SER A 52 34.89 23.22 -18.14
C SER A 52 33.51 23.84 -17.88
N PHE A 53 33.32 25.11 -18.19
CA PHE A 53 32.04 25.78 -18.04
C PHE A 53 30.95 25.15 -18.92
N ARG A 54 31.27 24.85 -20.20
CA ARG A 54 30.35 24.11 -21.07
C ARG A 54 30.05 22.69 -20.55
N GLY A 55 31.03 22.02 -20.03
CA GLY A 55 30.85 20.69 -19.45
C GLY A 55 29.91 20.72 -18.22
N VAL A 56 30.07 21.71 -17.35
CA VAL A 56 29.21 21.92 -16.18
C VAL A 56 27.75 22.23 -16.62
N ILE A 57 27.57 23.09 -17.63
CA ILE A 57 26.22 23.42 -18.15
C ILE A 57 25.59 22.20 -18.87
N ALA A 58 26.39 21.42 -19.61
CA ALA A 58 25.85 20.23 -20.29
C ALA A 58 25.34 19.16 -19.35
N GLY A 59 25.80 19.18 -18.10
CA GLY A 59 25.27 18.33 -17.03
C GLY A 59 24.12 18.96 -16.22
N ALA A 60 23.64 20.16 -16.57
CA ALA A 60 22.49 20.77 -15.93
C ALA A 60 21.19 20.13 -16.47
N PRO A 61 20.13 20.01 -15.65
CA PRO A 61 18.80 19.59 -16.13
C PRO A 61 18.30 20.45 -17.30
N ASP A 62 17.52 19.87 -18.20
CA ASP A 62 16.87 20.65 -19.27
C ASP A 62 15.83 21.58 -18.63
N VAL A 63 15.85 22.86 -19.04
CA VAL A 63 14.91 23.88 -18.54
C VAL A 63 13.44 23.51 -18.77
N ASN A 64 13.16 22.74 -19.83
CA ASN A 64 11.80 22.31 -20.13
C ASN A 64 11.29 21.27 -19.16
N ASP A 65 12.18 20.44 -18.63
CA ASP A 65 11.89 19.38 -17.68
C ASP A 65 12.00 19.86 -16.20
N VAL A 66 12.48 21.11 -15.99
CA VAL A 66 12.57 21.69 -14.64
C VAL A 66 11.20 22.13 -14.17
N ASP A 67 10.70 21.43 -13.15
CA ASP A 67 9.59 21.86 -12.32
C ASP A 67 10.13 22.63 -11.11
N ILE A 68 9.61 23.87 -10.92
CA ILE A 68 9.94 24.71 -9.76
C ILE A 68 8.90 24.65 -8.66
N SER A 69 7.83 23.85 -8.85
CA SER A 69 6.79 23.67 -7.85
C SER A 69 7.37 23.08 -6.57
N PRO A 70 6.81 23.42 -5.42
CA PRO A 70 7.28 22.89 -4.14
C PRO A 70 7.23 21.36 -4.14
N LEU A 71 8.36 20.71 -3.91
CA LEU A 71 8.40 19.29 -3.57
C LEU A 71 7.96 19.15 -2.11
N GLY A 72 6.89 18.39 -1.87
CA GLY A 72 6.47 18.06 -0.52
C GLY A 72 5.20 18.72 -0.07
N TYR A 73 4.18 18.61 -0.88
CA TYR A 73 2.79 18.77 -0.45
C TYR A 73 2.36 17.59 0.40
N ALA A 74 1.59 17.85 1.45
CA ALA A 74 0.97 16.78 2.21
C ALA A 74 0.04 15.97 1.31
N THR A 75 0.11 14.65 1.40
CA THR A 75 -0.83 13.75 0.76
C THR A 75 -2.02 13.50 1.67
N PHE A 76 -3.20 13.36 1.10
CA PHE A 76 -4.44 13.15 1.84
C PHE A 76 -5.11 11.85 1.41
N LEU A 77 -5.57 11.08 2.39
CA LEU A 77 -6.44 9.93 2.19
C LEU A 77 -7.89 10.35 2.39
N TYR A 78 -8.76 9.83 1.54
CA TYR A 78 -10.21 10.04 1.58
C TYR A 78 -10.90 8.68 1.65
N ASP A 79 -12.01 8.58 2.42
CA ASP A 79 -12.84 7.39 2.43
C ASP A 79 -13.67 7.26 1.14
N ASP A 80 -14.50 6.22 1.06
CA ASP A 80 -15.36 5.95 -0.10
C ASP A 80 -16.49 6.97 -0.31
N GLN A 81 -16.76 7.81 0.71
CA GLN A 81 -17.70 8.93 0.64
C GLN A 81 -17.01 10.24 0.25
N GLY A 82 -15.69 10.25 0.10
CA GLY A 82 -14.89 11.43 -0.19
C GLY A 82 -14.62 12.29 1.05
N THR A 83 -14.79 11.77 2.26
CA THR A 83 -14.42 12.43 3.51
C THR A 83 -12.92 12.27 3.73
N GLN A 84 -12.22 13.35 4.05
CA GLN A 84 -10.79 13.29 4.39
C GLN A 84 -10.62 12.56 5.72
N ILE A 85 -9.87 11.46 5.70
CA ILE A 85 -9.61 10.62 6.88
C ILE A 85 -8.22 10.80 7.46
N ARG A 86 -7.22 11.13 6.62
CA ARG A 86 -5.83 11.24 7.08
C ARG A 86 -5.03 12.21 6.22
N GLN A 87 -4.09 12.90 6.87
CA GLN A 87 -2.98 13.58 6.21
C GLN A 87 -1.71 12.74 6.37
N LEU A 88 -1.14 12.30 5.27
CA LEU A 88 0.18 11.66 5.24
C LEU A 88 1.24 12.74 5.09
N SER A 89 2.17 12.85 6.03
CA SER A 89 3.30 13.76 5.94
C SER A 89 4.55 13.08 6.43
N ALA A 90 5.62 13.16 5.62
CA ALA A 90 6.94 12.85 6.16
C ALA A 90 7.31 13.88 7.23
N PRO A 91 8.18 13.56 8.18
CA PRO A 91 8.65 14.51 9.19
C PRO A 91 9.24 15.81 8.59
N THR A 92 9.56 15.78 7.29
CA THR A 92 10.16 16.89 6.52
C THR A 92 9.23 17.56 5.52
N SER A 93 7.95 17.18 5.41
CA SER A 93 7.05 17.61 4.33
C SER A 93 5.70 18.17 4.80
N ASN A 94 5.65 18.74 5.99
CA ASN A 94 4.47 19.51 6.40
C ASN A 94 4.43 20.83 5.60
N ARG A 95 3.85 20.77 4.36
CA ARG A 95 3.62 21.91 3.48
C ARG A 95 2.14 22.01 3.15
N LEU A 96 1.62 23.19 3.38
CA LEU A 96 0.26 23.60 2.99
C LEU A 96 0.42 24.68 1.92
N PRO A 97 0.17 24.37 0.63
CA PRO A 97 0.33 25.36 -0.43
C PRO A 97 -0.72 26.46 -0.32
N VAL A 98 -0.30 27.68 -0.60
CA VAL A 98 -1.16 28.86 -0.68
C VAL A 98 -0.78 29.67 -1.90
N SER A 99 -1.76 30.28 -2.57
CA SER A 99 -1.50 31.19 -3.67
C SER A 99 -0.91 32.51 -3.16
N LEU A 100 -0.16 33.22 -4.03
CA LEU A 100 0.52 34.47 -3.65
C LEU A 100 -0.44 35.55 -3.14
N ASP A 101 -1.66 35.60 -3.65
CA ASP A 101 -2.71 36.54 -3.23
C ASP A 101 -3.24 36.26 -1.82
N GLN A 102 -3.11 35.04 -1.33
CA GLN A 102 -3.42 34.67 0.04
C GLN A 102 -2.29 35.03 1.03
N ILE A 103 -1.07 35.21 0.55
CA ILE A 103 0.08 35.56 1.39
C ILE A 103 0.11 37.09 1.62
N PRO A 104 0.11 37.58 2.87
CA PRO A 104 0.16 39.01 3.15
C PRO A 104 1.33 39.70 2.43
N VAL A 105 1.08 40.86 1.83
CA VAL A 105 2.10 41.63 1.16
C VAL A 105 3.26 42.01 2.10
N SER A 106 2.98 42.20 3.39
CA SER A 106 4.00 42.40 4.43
C SER A 106 4.95 41.21 4.57
N LEU A 107 4.48 39.96 4.41
CA LEU A 107 5.34 38.77 4.45
C LEU A 107 6.17 38.65 3.16
N GLN A 108 5.55 38.90 1.98
CA GLN A 108 6.26 38.94 0.70
C GLN A 108 7.42 39.95 0.74
N HIS A 109 7.13 41.17 1.21
CA HIS A 109 8.13 42.23 1.34
C HIS A 109 9.20 41.93 2.41
N ALA A 110 8.84 41.32 3.53
CA ALA A 110 9.79 40.94 4.58
C ALA A 110 10.83 39.94 4.08
N VAL A 111 10.39 38.94 3.31
CA VAL A 111 11.27 37.92 2.71
C VAL A 111 12.14 38.53 1.61
N VAL A 112 11.57 39.31 0.70
CA VAL A 112 12.33 39.99 -0.36
C VAL A 112 13.36 40.96 0.24
N ALA A 113 12.97 41.74 1.25
CA ALA A 113 13.85 42.72 1.89
C ALA A 113 15.09 42.08 2.52
N ILE A 114 14.98 40.90 3.10
CA ILE A 114 16.08 40.25 3.84
C ILE A 114 16.89 39.25 3.00
N GLU A 115 16.27 38.59 2.02
CA GLU A 115 16.91 37.58 1.19
C GLU A 115 17.44 38.09 -0.16
N ASP A 116 16.69 38.99 -0.81
CA ASP A 116 16.98 39.42 -2.18
C ASP A 116 16.43 40.85 -2.47
N GLU A 117 17.06 41.83 -1.91
CA GLU A 117 16.68 43.27 -1.97
C GLU A 117 16.29 43.74 -3.38
N ARG A 118 16.93 43.22 -4.44
CA ARG A 118 16.73 43.59 -5.85
C ARG A 118 15.99 42.51 -6.64
N PHE A 119 15.21 41.65 -5.97
CA PHE A 119 14.50 40.54 -6.61
C PHE A 119 13.74 40.96 -7.87
N TYR A 120 13.04 42.07 -7.82
CA TYR A 120 12.24 42.57 -8.95
C TYR A 120 13.05 43.28 -10.03
N GLU A 121 14.38 43.55 -9.81
CA GLU A 121 15.25 44.30 -10.74
C GLU A 121 16.14 43.41 -11.60
N HIS A 122 16.57 42.25 -11.09
CA HIS A 122 17.47 41.34 -11.79
C HIS A 122 16.73 40.18 -12.50
N ASN A 123 17.47 39.49 -13.41
CA ASN A 123 16.96 38.33 -14.15
C ASN A 123 17.66 37.05 -13.69
N GLY A 124 17.33 36.55 -12.47
CA GLY A 124 17.84 35.30 -11.90
C GLY A 124 19.17 35.42 -11.15
N ILE A 125 20.00 36.41 -11.49
CA ILE A 125 21.32 36.65 -10.87
C ILE A 125 21.46 38.12 -10.48
N ASP A 126 21.77 38.41 -9.22
CA ASP A 126 22.11 39.76 -8.77
C ASP A 126 23.63 40.03 -8.91
N VAL A 127 24.03 40.52 -10.06
CA VAL A 127 25.44 40.84 -10.37
C VAL A 127 26.00 41.89 -9.41
N ARG A 128 25.18 42.87 -8.96
CA ARG A 128 25.61 43.91 -8.02
C ARG A 128 25.88 43.33 -6.64
N GLY A 129 25.00 42.41 -6.19
CA GLY A 129 25.16 41.66 -4.94
C GLY A 129 26.39 40.77 -4.93
N ILE A 130 26.65 40.07 -6.04
CA ILE A 130 27.87 39.24 -6.20
C ILE A 130 29.13 40.10 -6.14
N ALA A 131 29.14 41.25 -6.84
CA ALA A 131 30.28 42.15 -6.82
C ALA A 131 30.53 42.72 -5.42
N ARG A 132 29.47 43.12 -4.70
CA ARG A 132 29.51 43.61 -3.32
C ARG A 132 30.08 42.57 -2.36
N ALA A 133 29.55 41.33 -2.39
CA ALA A 133 29.99 40.22 -1.54
C ALA A 133 31.44 39.84 -1.85
N GLY A 134 31.84 39.81 -3.13
CA GLY A 134 33.21 39.55 -3.56
C GLY A 134 34.19 40.61 -3.06
N MET A 135 33.83 41.91 -3.16
CA MET A 135 34.67 43.02 -2.68
C MET A 135 34.83 42.96 -1.14
N LYS A 136 33.76 42.66 -0.42
CA LYS A 136 33.77 42.48 1.04
C LYS A 136 34.63 41.29 1.46
N ALA A 137 34.52 40.16 0.76
CA ALA A 137 35.36 38.99 1.01
C ALA A 137 36.87 39.32 0.85
N ILE A 138 37.22 40.04 -0.22
CA ILE A 138 38.63 40.48 -0.47
C ILE A 138 39.11 41.44 0.59
N THR A 139 38.28 42.41 1.03
CA THR A 139 38.69 43.46 1.97
C THR A 139 38.71 43.04 3.42
N THR A 140 37.81 42.12 3.82
CA THR A 140 37.64 41.71 5.23
C THR A 140 38.10 40.29 5.51
N GLY A 141 38.41 39.50 4.48
CA GLY A 141 38.67 38.06 4.61
C GLY A 141 37.44 37.24 5.02
N ASN A 142 36.24 37.83 5.08
CA ASN A 142 35.03 37.21 5.52
C ASN A 142 34.10 36.87 4.35
N PHE A 143 33.88 35.57 4.09
CA PHE A 143 33.03 35.05 3.02
C PHE A 143 31.58 34.78 3.49
N SER A 144 31.12 35.40 4.58
CA SER A 144 29.83 35.12 5.20
C SER A 144 28.64 35.86 4.57
N GLU A 145 28.88 36.79 3.64
CA GLU A 145 27.78 37.53 2.96
C GLU A 145 27.20 36.71 1.81
N GLY A 146 25.91 36.39 1.91
CA GLY A 146 25.16 35.69 0.86
C GLY A 146 24.90 36.60 -0.34
N ALA A 147 25.04 36.06 -1.55
CA ALA A 147 24.70 36.74 -2.80
C ALA A 147 23.81 35.84 -3.69
N SER A 148 23.16 34.84 -3.08
CA SER A 148 22.22 33.99 -3.81
C SER A 148 20.84 34.63 -3.87
N THR A 149 20.24 34.64 -5.05
CA THR A 149 18.90 35.20 -5.28
C THR A 149 17.83 34.23 -4.80
N ILE A 150 16.59 34.67 -4.60
CA ILE A 150 15.40 33.87 -4.33
C ILE A 150 15.26 32.77 -5.38
N THR A 151 15.43 33.08 -6.67
CA THR A 151 15.38 32.12 -7.77
C THR A 151 16.44 31.00 -7.64
N GLN A 152 17.67 31.35 -7.25
CA GLN A 152 18.74 30.36 -7.02
C GLN A 152 18.45 29.46 -5.80
N GLN A 153 17.88 30.04 -4.74
CA GLN A 153 17.49 29.29 -3.55
C GLN A 153 16.32 28.31 -3.85
N LEU A 154 15.34 28.76 -4.65
CA LEU A 154 14.25 27.92 -5.12
C LEU A 154 14.76 26.70 -5.90
N LEU A 155 15.65 26.93 -6.89
CA LEU A 155 16.27 25.88 -7.69
C LEU A 155 17.09 24.90 -6.83
N LYS A 156 17.86 25.43 -5.87
CA LYS A 156 18.61 24.61 -4.92
C LYS A 156 17.70 23.65 -4.14
N ASN A 157 16.55 24.14 -3.70
CA ASN A 157 15.67 23.37 -2.81
C ASN A 157 14.75 22.40 -3.58
N ASN A 158 14.36 22.72 -4.84
CA ASN A 158 13.37 21.92 -5.59
C ASN A 158 13.99 21.09 -6.72
N VAL A 159 15.15 21.50 -7.26
CA VAL A 159 15.76 20.83 -8.42
C VAL A 159 17.05 20.09 -8.04
N PHE A 160 17.86 20.66 -7.16
CA PHE A 160 19.11 20.06 -6.71
C PHE A 160 18.97 19.47 -5.31
N THR A 161 18.02 18.54 -5.12
CA THR A 161 17.65 18.00 -3.78
C THR A 161 18.79 17.29 -3.06
N ASP A 162 19.75 16.71 -3.80
CA ASP A 162 20.90 15.98 -3.23
C ASP A 162 22.03 16.88 -2.67
N TRP A 163 21.83 18.20 -2.62
CA TRP A 163 22.85 19.15 -2.16
C TRP A 163 23.33 18.91 -0.71
N THR A 164 22.52 18.24 0.09
CA THR A 164 22.86 17.85 1.48
C THR A 164 23.92 16.76 1.54
N ASN A 165 24.03 15.93 0.49
CA ASN A 165 24.93 14.79 0.38
C ASN A 165 26.27 15.17 -0.30
N GLU A 166 26.45 16.42 -0.72
CA GLU A 166 27.67 16.89 -1.37
C GLU A 166 28.89 16.85 -0.43
N SER A 167 29.84 15.99 -0.75
CA SER A 167 31.05 15.77 0.04
C SER A 167 32.24 16.63 -0.41
N THR A 168 32.27 17.04 -1.68
CA THR A 168 33.42 17.72 -2.28
C THR A 168 33.14 19.21 -2.61
N GLN A 169 34.20 20.02 -2.61
CA GLN A 169 34.12 21.42 -3.04
C GLN A 169 33.76 21.52 -4.53
N LEU A 170 34.21 20.56 -5.35
CA LEU A 170 33.93 20.55 -6.79
C LEU A 170 32.44 20.37 -7.09
N GLU A 171 31.77 19.46 -6.38
CA GLU A 171 30.30 19.26 -6.48
C GLU A 171 29.55 20.54 -6.16
N ARG A 172 29.90 21.22 -5.06
CA ARG A 172 29.31 22.50 -4.64
C ARG A 172 29.50 23.61 -5.68
N PHE A 173 30.69 23.68 -6.30
CA PHE A 173 30.95 24.65 -7.37
C PHE A 173 30.15 24.29 -8.64
N THR A 174 30.11 23.03 -9.04
CA THR A 174 29.35 22.55 -10.20
C THR A 174 27.89 22.89 -10.05
N ARG A 175 27.26 22.50 -8.95
CA ARG A 175 25.87 22.86 -8.66
C ARG A 175 25.64 24.37 -8.66
N LYS A 176 26.53 25.15 -8.01
CA LYS A 176 26.37 26.62 -7.95
C LYS A 176 26.37 27.28 -9.31
N PHE A 177 27.20 26.81 -10.27
CA PHE A 177 27.17 27.28 -11.64
C PHE A 177 25.91 26.81 -12.39
N GLN A 178 25.43 25.59 -12.16
CA GLN A 178 24.18 25.11 -12.73
C GLN A 178 22.97 25.88 -12.19
N GLU A 179 22.91 26.17 -10.89
CA GLU A 179 21.89 27.02 -10.27
C GLU A 179 21.85 28.41 -10.95
N GLN A 180 23.00 29.04 -11.13
CA GLN A 180 23.07 30.38 -11.79
C GLN A 180 22.61 30.33 -13.26
N TYR A 181 23.01 29.29 -13.99
CA TYR A 181 22.57 29.08 -15.37
C TYR A 181 21.06 28.90 -15.44
N LEU A 182 20.52 27.95 -14.64
CA LEU A 182 19.10 27.67 -14.62
C LEU A 182 18.28 28.89 -14.11
N ALA A 183 18.74 29.62 -13.10
CA ALA A 183 18.04 30.79 -12.60
C ALA A 183 17.76 31.81 -13.70
N VAL A 184 18.74 32.07 -14.60
CA VAL A 184 18.56 32.96 -15.75
C VAL A 184 17.57 32.40 -16.78
N GLN A 185 17.49 31.08 -16.92
CA GLN A 185 16.55 30.47 -17.86
C GLN A 185 15.12 30.42 -17.27
N ILE A 186 15.00 30.08 -16.00
CA ILE A 186 13.70 30.01 -15.27
C ILE A 186 13.03 31.40 -15.25
N GLU A 187 13.77 32.47 -15.02
CA GLU A 187 13.18 33.84 -15.06
C GLU A 187 12.79 34.31 -16.48
N LYS A 188 13.13 33.56 -17.53
CA LYS A 188 12.57 33.76 -18.87
C LYS A 188 11.27 32.97 -19.08
N LYS A 189 11.08 31.91 -18.33
CA LYS A 189 9.94 30.98 -18.43
C LYS A 189 8.79 31.35 -17.48
N TYR A 190 9.12 31.85 -16.29
CA TYR A 190 8.17 32.18 -15.23
C TYR A 190 8.30 33.63 -14.76
N ASP A 191 7.17 34.25 -14.44
CA ASP A 191 7.12 35.61 -13.86
C ASP A 191 7.63 35.61 -12.41
N LYS A 192 8.08 36.77 -11.94
CA LYS A 192 8.57 36.99 -10.56
C LYS A 192 7.57 36.55 -9.48
N ASN A 193 6.28 36.77 -9.71
CA ASN A 193 5.22 36.36 -8.78
C ASN A 193 5.13 34.84 -8.64
N VAL A 194 5.21 34.10 -9.76
CA VAL A 194 5.21 32.62 -9.75
C VAL A 194 6.46 32.11 -9.02
N ILE A 195 7.63 32.72 -9.25
CA ILE A 195 8.87 32.32 -8.57
C ILE A 195 8.78 32.60 -7.06
N LEU A 196 8.23 33.76 -6.66
CA LEU A 196 8.08 34.12 -5.25
C LEU A 196 7.06 33.20 -4.55
N GLU A 197 5.94 32.89 -5.19
CA GLU A 197 4.93 31.98 -4.68
C GLU A 197 5.53 30.59 -4.38
N ASN A 198 6.23 30.03 -5.37
CA ASN A 198 6.87 28.73 -5.22
C ASN A 198 7.98 28.77 -4.15
N TYR A 199 8.73 29.85 -4.03
CA TYR A 199 9.71 30.02 -2.99
C TYR A 199 9.09 30.05 -1.60
N LEU A 200 8.04 30.85 -1.39
CA LEU A 200 7.34 31.00 -0.11
C LEU A 200 6.64 29.70 0.32
N ASN A 201 6.22 28.87 -0.64
CA ASN A 201 5.67 27.54 -0.38
C ASN A 201 6.74 26.46 -0.16
N THR A 202 8.03 26.76 -0.46
CA THR A 202 9.13 25.77 -0.41
C THR A 202 10.02 25.90 0.81
N ILE A 203 10.29 27.13 1.28
CA ILE A 203 11.34 27.41 2.26
C ILE A 203 11.16 26.66 3.58
N ASN A 204 12.28 26.12 4.11
CA ASN A 204 12.31 25.54 5.44
C ASN A 204 12.28 26.65 6.49
N LEU A 205 11.26 26.67 7.32
CA LEU A 205 11.05 27.64 8.40
C LEU A 205 11.23 27.03 9.80
N GLY A 206 11.84 25.85 9.90
CA GLY A 206 12.14 25.19 11.18
C GLY A 206 10.95 24.48 11.80
N ALA A 207 11.18 23.76 12.90
CA ALA A 207 10.16 22.95 13.59
C ALA A 207 9.35 22.03 12.68
N GLY A 208 9.99 21.45 11.64
CA GLY A 208 9.31 20.60 10.66
C GLY A 208 8.38 21.33 9.68
N SER A 209 8.38 22.67 9.67
CA SER A 209 7.50 23.48 8.81
C SER A 209 8.19 23.91 7.53
N TYR A 210 7.61 23.56 6.40
CA TYR A 210 8.05 23.94 5.07
C TYR A 210 6.95 24.78 4.40
N GLY A 211 7.32 25.95 3.89
CA GLY A 211 6.39 26.96 3.40
C GLY A 211 5.74 27.80 4.50
N VAL A 212 5.25 28.97 4.08
CA VAL A 212 4.77 30.01 5.01
C VAL A 212 3.46 29.67 5.71
N GLN A 213 2.57 28.89 5.07
CA GLN A 213 1.29 28.47 5.67
C GLN A 213 1.50 27.46 6.80
N ALA A 214 2.30 26.42 6.56
CA ALA A 214 2.65 25.45 7.58
C ALA A 214 3.36 26.10 8.76
N ALA A 215 4.27 27.04 8.51
CA ALA A 215 4.93 27.80 9.54
C ALA A 215 3.97 28.71 10.32
N SER A 216 3.02 29.35 9.65
CA SER A 216 1.98 30.15 10.30
C SER A 216 1.14 29.32 11.26
N LYS A 217 0.67 28.15 10.81
CA LYS A 217 -0.06 27.20 11.68
C LYS A 217 0.79 26.76 12.86
N LYS A 218 2.04 26.34 12.62
CA LYS A 218 2.94 25.82 13.66
C LYS A 218 3.28 26.83 14.72
N TYR A 219 3.60 28.07 14.34
CA TYR A 219 4.08 29.09 15.26
C TYR A 219 2.98 29.93 15.88
N PHE A 220 1.86 30.13 15.19
CA PHE A 220 0.83 31.07 15.61
C PHE A 220 -0.58 30.50 15.69
N ASN A 221 -0.78 29.23 15.29
CA ASN A 221 -2.10 28.59 15.14
C ASN A 221 -3.08 29.42 14.28
N LYS A 222 -2.54 30.10 13.22
CA LYS A 222 -3.28 30.97 12.31
C LYS A 222 -3.03 30.59 10.86
N ASP A 223 -3.96 30.96 10.01
CA ASP A 223 -3.71 30.98 8.57
C ASP A 223 -2.75 32.14 8.21
N VAL A 224 -1.99 31.95 7.13
CA VAL A 224 -0.95 32.93 6.73
C VAL A 224 -1.52 34.31 6.43
N TRP A 225 -2.75 34.39 5.91
CA TRP A 225 -3.42 35.66 5.60
C TRP A 225 -3.85 36.47 6.84
N ASP A 226 -3.86 35.83 8.03
CA ASP A 226 -4.18 36.50 9.29
C ASP A 226 -2.94 37.01 10.06
N LEU A 227 -1.75 36.87 9.45
CA LEU A 227 -0.51 37.32 10.07
C LEU A 227 -0.36 38.82 10.07
N ASN A 228 0.05 39.37 11.22
CA ASN A 228 0.44 40.79 11.32
C ASN A 228 1.90 41.00 10.92
N LEU A 229 2.31 42.26 10.79
CA LEU A 229 3.67 42.62 10.36
C LEU A 229 4.78 42.04 11.24
N SER A 230 4.58 41.96 12.55
CA SER A 230 5.55 41.42 13.50
C SER A 230 5.72 39.91 13.31
N GLU A 231 4.62 39.19 13.08
CA GLU A 231 4.60 37.76 12.81
C GLU A 231 5.25 37.46 11.44
N CYS A 232 4.94 38.26 10.40
CA CYS A 232 5.59 38.21 9.09
C CYS A 232 7.11 38.37 9.18
N ALA A 233 7.57 39.39 9.91
CA ALA A 233 9.01 39.62 10.10
C ALA A 233 9.69 38.53 10.94
N THR A 234 8.94 37.89 11.87
CA THR A 234 9.40 36.73 12.64
C THR A 234 9.66 35.51 11.74
N LEU A 235 8.71 35.17 10.84
CA LEU A 235 8.87 34.09 9.86
C LEU A 235 10.01 34.37 8.87
N ALA A 236 10.06 35.56 8.29
CA ALA A 236 11.14 35.94 7.39
C ALA A 236 12.52 35.91 8.06
N GLY A 237 12.60 36.09 9.37
CA GLY A 237 13.83 35.98 10.13
C GLY A 237 14.38 34.55 10.26
N ILE A 238 13.58 33.52 9.99
CA ILE A 238 13.98 32.11 10.11
C ILE A 238 14.77 31.62 8.90
N THR A 239 14.49 32.15 7.71
CA THR A 239 14.94 31.65 6.40
C THR A 239 16.44 31.38 6.31
N GLN A 240 17.30 32.24 6.85
CA GLN A 240 18.75 32.11 6.76
C GLN A 240 19.31 30.84 7.44
N ASN A 241 18.76 30.48 8.60
CA ASN A 241 19.18 29.31 9.39
C ASN A 241 18.04 28.86 10.30
N PRO A 242 17.21 27.90 9.84
CA PRO A 242 16.00 27.47 10.53
C PRO A 242 16.22 26.96 11.96
N THR A 243 17.35 26.31 12.22
CA THR A 243 17.69 25.81 13.57
C THR A 243 18.10 26.95 14.49
N LYS A 244 18.97 27.83 14.05
CA LYS A 244 19.52 28.92 14.85
C LYS A 244 18.48 30.00 15.17
N PHE A 245 17.60 30.29 14.22
CA PHE A 245 16.59 31.34 14.33
C PHE A 245 15.17 30.80 14.60
N ASN A 246 15.05 29.57 15.09
CA ASN A 246 13.78 29.01 15.49
C ASN A 246 13.18 29.81 16.65
N PRO A 247 11.97 30.38 16.52
CA PRO A 247 11.41 31.25 17.55
C PRO A 247 10.93 30.51 18.81
N ILE A 248 10.70 29.17 18.73
CA ILE A 248 10.35 28.32 19.87
C ILE A 248 11.62 28.04 20.71
N THR A 249 12.66 27.50 20.07
CA THR A 249 13.87 27.06 20.79
C THR A 249 14.87 28.18 21.05
N ASN A 250 14.90 29.20 20.18
CA ASN A 250 15.85 30.31 20.25
C ASN A 250 15.18 31.70 20.10
N PRO A 251 14.20 32.08 20.94
CA PRO A 251 13.41 33.30 20.76
C PRO A 251 14.28 34.58 20.75
N LYS A 252 15.37 34.62 21.55
CA LYS A 252 16.30 35.74 21.59
C LYS A 252 17.07 35.95 20.28
N ALA A 253 17.50 34.86 19.64
CA ALA A 253 18.20 34.93 18.35
C ALA A 253 17.24 35.33 17.24
N ASN A 254 16.04 34.80 17.24
CA ASN A 254 14.99 35.20 16.29
C ASN A 254 14.58 36.67 16.47
N SER A 255 14.39 37.13 17.70
CA SER A 255 14.05 38.55 17.99
C SER A 255 15.08 39.54 17.42
N LYS A 256 16.37 39.20 17.55
CA LYS A 256 17.41 40.01 16.93
C LYS A 256 17.29 39.99 15.38
N ARG A 257 17.04 38.83 14.81
CA ARG A 257 16.90 38.68 13.34
C ARG A 257 15.61 39.32 12.82
N ARG A 258 14.49 39.24 13.56
CA ARG A 258 13.23 39.97 13.28
C ARG A 258 13.51 41.49 13.18
N LYS A 259 14.28 42.05 14.13
CA LYS A 259 14.66 43.46 14.06
C LYS A 259 15.43 43.78 12.78
N GLU A 260 16.41 42.92 12.38
CA GLU A 260 17.15 43.12 11.13
C GLU A 260 16.22 43.10 9.92
N VAL A 261 15.19 42.22 9.88
CA VAL A 261 14.16 42.19 8.82
C VAL A 261 13.41 43.53 8.78
N LEU A 262 12.92 44.00 9.92
CA LEU A 262 12.19 45.26 10.04
C LEU A 262 13.07 46.46 9.64
N ASP A 263 14.37 46.47 10.01
CA ASP A 263 15.34 47.50 9.58
C ASP A 263 15.44 47.54 8.05
N HIS A 264 15.59 46.38 7.41
CA HIS A 264 15.65 46.31 5.92
C HIS A 264 14.35 46.72 5.24
N MET A 265 13.17 46.35 5.83
CA MET A 265 11.88 46.79 5.28
C MET A 265 11.71 48.30 5.37
N LEU A 266 12.17 48.94 6.46
CA LEU A 266 12.15 50.40 6.63
C LEU A 266 13.10 51.08 5.66
N ASP A 267 14.35 50.60 5.56
CA ASP A 267 15.39 51.18 4.66
C ASP A 267 14.96 51.12 3.19
N GLN A 268 14.20 50.08 2.81
CA GLN A 268 13.66 49.88 1.47
C GLN A 268 12.29 50.51 1.26
N ASN A 269 11.74 51.26 2.25
CA ASN A 269 10.46 51.94 2.21
C ASN A 269 9.24 51.01 2.02
N TYR A 270 9.32 49.75 2.45
CA TYR A 270 8.18 48.82 2.50
C TYR A 270 7.26 49.11 3.69
N ILE A 271 7.78 49.71 4.77
CA ILE A 271 7.02 50.08 5.96
C ILE A 271 7.39 51.51 6.39
N SER A 272 6.47 52.17 7.07
CA SER A 272 6.68 53.48 7.68
C SER A 272 7.38 53.36 9.05
N GLN A 273 7.90 54.49 9.57
CA GLN A 273 8.52 54.51 10.90
C GLN A 273 7.55 54.13 12.02
N ASP A 274 6.26 54.43 11.87
CA ASP A 274 5.23 54.11 12.88
C ASP A 274 4.94 52.62 12.87
N GLU A 275 4.80 51.98 11.71
CA GLU A 275 4.63 50.51 11.55
C GLU A 275 5.84 49.74 12.07
N TYR A 276 7.07 50.23 11.78
CA TYR A 276 8.30 49.68 12.34
C TYR A 276 8.28 49.69 13.87
N ASN A 277 7.96 50.85 14.48
CA ASN A 277 7.92 51.00 15.93
C ASN A 277 6.84 50.07 16.55
N ALA A 278 5.68 50.01 15.94
CA ALA A 278 4.59 49.13 16.39
C ALA A 278 5.00 47.66 16.33
N ALA A 279 5.56 47.20 15.19
CA ALA A 279 6.00 45.82 15.03
C ALA A 279 7.15 45.47 15.95
N LEU A 280 8.08 46.39 16.23
CA LEU A 280 9.20 46.13 17.13
C LEU A 280 8.76 45.91 18.59
N ASN A 281 7.71 46.64 19.03
CA ASN A 281 7.18 46.58 20.39
C ASN A 281 6.11 45.51 20.58
N ASP A 282 5.73 44.79 19.55
CA ASP A 282 4.73 43.73 19.60
C ASP A 282 5.25 42.48 20.31
N ASP A 283 4.44 41.91 21.22
CA ASP A 283 4.76 40.72 22.01
C ASP A 283 4.43 39.39 21.26
N VAL A 284 5.13 39.18 20.14
CA VAL A 284 4.95 38.04 19.27
C VAL A 284 5.34 36.69 19.93
N TYR A 285 6.32 36.73 20.84
CA TYR A 285 6.86 35.48 21.43
C TYR A 285 5.93 34.87 22.48
N SER A 286 5.14 35.67 23.20
CA SER A 286 4.11 35.16 24.10
C SER A 286 2.99 34.46 23.32
N ARG A 287 2.63 34.97 22.13
CA ARG A 287 1.67 34.29 21.25
C ARG A 287 2.19 32.94 20.73
N ILE A 288 3.49 32.88 20.36
CA ILE A 288 4.12 31.62 19.96
C ILE A 288 4.09 30.58 21.08
N GLN A 289 4.35 31.00 22.33
CA GLN A 289 4.27 30.10 23.49
C GLN A 289 2.84 29.62 23.75
N ALA A 290 1.84 30.49 23.61
CA ALA A 290 0.43 30.12 23.77
C ALA A 290 0.01 29.09 22.70
N ALA A 291 0.37 29.32 21.43
CA ALA A 291 0.08 28.38 20.34
C ALA A 291 0.74 27.00 20.54
N GLN A 292 1.92 26.93 21.18
CA GLN A 292 2.53 25.62 21.48
C GLN A 292 1.77 24.87 22.57
N LEU A 293 1.14 25.53 23.52
CA LEU A 293 0.33 24.88 24.55
C LEU A 293 -0.99 24.34 24.00
N GLU A 294 -1.58 25.05 23.03
CA GLU A 294 -2.81 24.60 22.35
C GLU A 294 -2.57 23.42 21.43
N ASN A 295 -1.40 23.31 20.80
CA ASN A 295 -1.04 22.23 19.88
C ASN A 295 -0.59 20.93 20.58
N THR A 296 -0.70 20.80 21.90
CA THR A 296 -0.40 19.57 22.64
C THR A 296 -1.50 18.51 22.59
N GLU A 297 -2.67 18.81 22.04
CA GLU A 297 -3.76 17.87 21.74
C GLU A 297 -3.75 17.44 20.24
N GLU A 298 -2.58 17.17 19.66
CA GLU A 298 -2.52 16.64 18.29
C GLU A 298 -3.10 15.21 18.25
N GLU A 299 -3.99 14.99 17.26
CA GLU A 299 -4.52 13.69 16.85
C GLU A 299 -3.40 12.64 16.80
N SER A 300 -3.72 11.43 17.22
CA SER A 300 -2.83 10.28 17.12
C SER A 300 -2.13 10.23 15.75
N THR A 301 -0.82 10.33 15.72
CA THR A 301 -0.02 10.21 14.51
C THR A 301 0.09 8.76 14.04
N VAL A 302 -0.53 7.83 14.76
CA VAL A 302 -0.51 6.39 14.46
C VAL A 302 -1.49 6.09 13.34
N TYR A 303 -0.99 5.53 12.25
CA TYR A 303 -1.81 5.05 11.14
C TYR A 303 -2.53 3.76 11.51
N THR A 304 -3.77 3.60 11.05
CA THR A 304 -4.51 2.34 11.16
C THR A 304 -3.84 1.24 10.32
N TYR A 305 -4.21 -0.02 10.54
CA TYR A 305 -3.71 -1.11 9.70
C TYR A 305 -4.12 -0.96 8.23
N PHE A 306 -5.30 -0.41 7.98
CA PHE A 306 -5.77 -0.12 6.63
C PHE A 306 -4.94 0.99 5.96
N GLU A 307 -4.66 2.08 6.68
CA GLU A 307 -3.84 3.19 6.17
C GLU A 307 -2.40 2.74 5.86
N ASP A 308 -1.80 1.88 6.70
CA ASP A 308 -0.50 1.28 6.44
C ASP A 308 -0.53 0.46 5.13
N GLU A 309 -1.57 -0.35 4.91
CA GLU A 309 -1.69 -1.17 3.71
C GLU A 309 -1.94 -0.32 2.45
N VAL A 310 -2.75 0.74 2.54
CA VAL A 310 -2.90 1.71 1.45
C VAL A 310 -1.55 2.30 1.05
N THR A 311 -0.72 2.72 2.02
CA THR A 311 0.60 3.28 1.73
C THR A 311 1.53 2.28 1.07
N ASN A 312 1.52 1.01 1.51
CA ASN A 312 2.29 -0.07 0.91
C ASN A 312 1.85 -0.33 -0.54
N GLN A 313 0.54 -0.43 -0.78
CA GLN A 313 0.03 -0.67 -2.13
C GLN A 313 0.33 0.51 -3.06
N VAL A 314 0.15 1.75 -2.62
CA VAL A 314 0.46 2.94 -3.43
C VAL A 314 1.95 2.97 -3.82
N ILE A 315 2.87 2.71 -2.89
CA ILE A 315 4.30 2.62 -3.20
C ILE A 315 4.57 1.52 -4.22
N SER A 316 3.99 0.33 -4.02
CA SER A 316 4.13 -0.80 -4.95
C SER A 316 3.61 -0.46 -6.35
N ASP A 317 2.44 0.16 -6.45
CA ASP A 317 1.82 0.49 -7.74
C ASP A 317 2.56 1.63 -8.45
N LEU A 318 3.08 2.62 -7.73
CA LEU A 318 3.97 3.64 -8.29
C LEU A 318 5.25 3.02 -8.86
N MET A 319 5.80 2.01 -8.22
CA MET A 319 6.96 1.27 -8.73
C MET A 319 6.60 0.43 -9.95
N ASN A 320 5.54 -0.36 -9.89
CA ASN A 320 5.20 -1.35 -10.90
C ASN A 320 4.51 -0.74 -12.14
N ILE A 321 3.64 0.26 -11.96
CA ILE A 321 2.85 0.88 -13.04
C ILE A 321 3.59 2.07 -13.64
N LYS A 322 4.23 2.91 -12.80
CA LYS A 322 4.91 4.13 -13.24
C LYS A 322 6.43 3.96 -13.42
N GLY A 323 7.00 2.85 -12.96
CA GLY A 323 8.43 2.58 -13.10
C GLY A 323 9.31 3.41 -12.15
N TYR A 324 8.75 3.95 -11.06
CA TYR A 324 9.52 4.72 -10.08
C TYR A 324 10.39 3.79 -9.21
N THR A 325 11.53 4.29 -8.76
CA THR A 325 12.28 3.61 -7.69
C THR A 325 11.51 3.71 -6.37
N LYS A 326 11.79 2.83 -5.41
CA LYS A 326 11.15 2.86 -4.09
C LYS A 326 11.28 4.23 -3.43
N THR A 327 12.46 4.85 -3.52
CA THR A 327 12.69 6.20 -2.95
C THR A 327 11.83 7.26 -3.63
N GLN A 328 11.71 7.22 -4.96
CA GLN A 328 10.85 8.16 -5.70
C GLN A 328 9.37 7.96 -5.34
N ALA A 329 8.90 6.71 -5.28
CA ALA A 329 7.53 6.39 -4.91
C ALA A 329 7.22 6.84 -3.47
N THR A 330 8.13 6.57 -2.51
CA THR A 330 7.98 7.01 -1.11
C THR A 330 7.96 8.53 -1.00
N ASN A 331 8.88 9.22 -1.70
CA ASN A 331 8.91 10.68 -1.70
C ASN A 331 7.63 11.27 -2.31
N LEU A 332 7.13 10.69 -3.40
CA LEU A 332 5.90 11.13 -4.04
C LEU A 332 4.69 10.91 -3.12
N LEU A 333 4.61 9.74 -2.44
CA LEU A 333 3.54 9.44 -1.49
C LEU A 333 3.50 10.46 -0.34
N TYR A 334 4.64 10.72 0.31
CA TYR A 334 4.64 11.57 1.51
C TYR A 334 4.81 13.06 1.22
N SER A 335 5.23 13.42 0.02
CA SER A 335 5.62 14.78 -0.32
C SER A 335 5.11 15.28 -1.68
N GLY A 336 4.34 14.47 -2.39
CA GLY A 336 3.85 14.81 -3.74
C GLY A 336 2.47 15.47 -3.76
N GLY A 337 1.81 15.65 -2.61
CA GLY A 337 0.49 16.28 -2.56
C GLY A 337 -0.62 15.42 -3.19
N LEU A 338 -0.48 14.11 -3.10
CA LEU A 338 -1.46 13.20 -3.67
C LEU A 338 -2.80 13.29 -2.94
N LYS A 339 -3.87 13.08 -3.69
CA LYS A 339 -5.20 12.77 -3.15
C LYS A 339 -5.51 11.34 -3.48
N ILE A 340 -5.59 10.50 -2.44
CA ILE A 340 -5.81 9.07 -2.58
C ILE A 340 -7.24 8.77 -2.14
N MET A 341 -8.07 8.38 -3.11
CA MET A 341 -9.44 7.94 -2.85
C MET A 341 -9.40 6.47 -2.48
N THR A 342 -9.60 6.17 -1.20
CA THR A 342 -9.54 4.80 -0.69
C THR A 342 -10.87 4.08 -0.86
N ALA A 343 -10.85 2.76 -0.69
CA ALA A 343 -12.05 1.91 -0.65
C ALA A 343 -12.69 1.84 0.75
N LEU A 344 -12.07 2.46 1.75
CA LEU A 344 -12.45 2.42 3.16
C LEU A 344 -13.86 2.95 3.39
N ASP A 345 -14.65 2.19 4.14
CA ASP A 345 -15.85 2.69 4.81
C ASP A 345 -15.50 3.05 6.25
N SER A 346 -15.49 4.36 6.54
CA SER A 346 -15.07 4.86 7.85
C SER A 346 -15.93 4.34 9.01
N ASN A 347 -17.22 4.07 8.77
CA ASN A 347 -18.11 3.52 9.80
C ASN A 347 -17.81 2.04 10.07
N MET A 348 -17.57 1.24 9.02
CA MET A 348 -17.17 -0.16 9.19
C MET A 348 -15.84 -0.29 9.89
N GLN A 349 -14.87 0.57 9.55
CA GLN A 349 -13.57 0.58 10.22
C GLN A 349 -13.70 0.93 11.69
N GLN A 350 -14.50 1.94 12.02
CA GLN A 350 -14.76 2.30 13.41
C GLN A 350 -15.38 1.14 14.20
N ILE A 351 -16.32 0.40 13.59
CA ILE A 351 -16.90 -0.80 14.23
C ILE A 351 -15.82 -1.85 14.53
N LEU A 352 -14.92 -2.11 13.58
CA LEU A 352 -13.82 -3.04 13.78
C LEU A 352 -12.90 -2.57 14.92
N ASP A 353 -12.48 -1.31 14.90
CA ASP A 353 -11.58 -0.72 15.88
C ASP A 353 -12.18 -0.80 17.31
N GLU A 354 -13.46 -0.47 17.48
CA GLU A 354 -14.16 -0.54 18.75
C GLU A 354 -14.28 -1.98 19.28
N GLU A 355 -14.67 -2.94 18.41
CA GLU A 355 -14.82 -4.34 18.84
C GLU A 355 -13.47 -4.99 19.12
N TYR A 356 -12.40 -4.63 18.39
CA TYR A 356 -11.06 -5.16 18.61
C TYR A 356 -10.35 -4.53 19.81
N ALA A 357 -10.68 -3.30 20.16
CA ALA A 357 -10.21 -2.65 21.39
C ALA A 357 -10.91 -3.14 22.65
N ASN A 358 -12.10 -3.75 22.53
CA ASN A 358 -12.90 -4.20 23.67
C ASN A 358 -12.33 -5.50 24.27
N PRO A 359 -11.77 -5.48 25.50
CA PRO A 359 -11.18 -6.66 26.12
C PRO A 359 -12.18 -7.79 26.39
N ASP A 360 -13.49 -7.48 26.55
CA ASP A 360 -14.54 -8.47 26.78
C ASP A 360 -14.79 -9.38 25.57
N ASN A 361 -14.21 -9.08 24.42
CA ASN A 361 -14.30 -9.90 23.21
C ASN A 361 -13.24 -11.01 23.15
N TYR A 362 -12.35 -11.06 24.12
CA TYR A 362 -11.21 -11.99 24.16
C TYR A 362 -11.25 -12.87 25.41
N PRO A 363 -10.49 -13.97 25.43
CA PRO A 363 -10.34 -14.80 26.62
C PRO A 363 -9.83 -13.99 27.83
N ALA A 364 -10.31 -14.35 29.02
CA ALA A 364 -9.93 -13.63 30.24
C ALA A 364 -8.46 -13.86 30.65
N ASN A 365 -7.91 -15.02 30.33
CA ASN A 365 -6.50 -15.35 30.58
C ASN A 365 -5.65 -14.81 29.42
N VAL A 366 -5.10 -13.62 29.62
CA VAL A 366 -4.24 -12.96 28.65
C VAL A 366 -2.79 -13.27 28.99
N GLN A 367 -2.05 -13.78 28.02
CA GLN A 367 -0.59 -13.82 28.06
C GLN A 367 -0.02 -12.73 27.16
N TYR A 368 1.23 -12.37 27.36
CA TYR A 368 1.90 -11.30 26.63
C TYR A 368 3.15 -11.83 25.96
N GLU A 369 3.19 -11.78 24.63
CA GLU A 369 4.38 -12.15 23.87
C GLU A 369 5.33 -10.98 23.76
N LEU A 370 6.62 -11.23 24.04
CA LEU A 370 7.68 -10.25 23.93
C LEU A 370 8.13 -10.08 22.47
N ASP A 371 8.09 -8.83 21.99
CA ASP A 371 8.84 -8.38 20.81
C ASP A 371 9.99 -7.48 21.29
N TYR A 372 11.25 -7.91 21.01
CA TYR A 372 12.45 -7.28 21.52
C TYR A 372 13.51 -7.09 20.46
N ALA A 373 14.03 -5.88 20.38
CA ALA A 373 15.20 -5.55 19.57
C ALA A 373 16.09 -4.58 20.34
N LEU A 374 17.40 -4.88 20.40
CA LEU A 374 18.41 -4.07 21.08
C LEU A 374 19.63 -3.89 20.17
N THR A 375 20.04 -2.65 19.95
CA THR A 375 21.30 -2.30 19.30
C THR A 375 22.24 -1.72 20.35
N VAL A 376 23.44 -2.29 20.46
CA VAL A 376 24.48 -1.79 21.36
C VAL A 376 25.74 -1.43 20.58
N GLN A 377 26.49 -0.48 21.12
CA GLN A 377 27.83 -0.13 20.63
C GLN A 377 28.87 -0.56 21.66
N SER A 378 29.78 -1.45 21.28
CA SER A 378 30.91 -1.89 22.10
C SER A 378 31.94 -0.77 22.24
N PRO A 379 32.85 -0.83 23.26
CA PRO A 379 33.87 0.19 23.51
C PRO A 379 34.83 0.40 22.32
N ASP A 380 34.98 -0.55 21.42
CA ASP A 380 35.74 -0.46 20.17
C ASP A 380 34.99 0.19 19.00
N GLY A 381 33.70 0.60 19.24
CA GLY A 381 32.87 1.30 18.28
C GLY A 381 32.05 0.41 17.35
N LYS A 382 32.15 -0.92 17.50
CA LYS A 382 31.32 -1.85 16.71
C LYS A 382 29.89 -1.90 17.22
N GLN A 383 28.92 -1.84 16.31
CA GLN A 383 27.50 -2.06 16.64
C GLN A 383 27.13 -3.53 16.50
N THR A 384 26.28 -4.00 17.41
CA THR A 384 25.72 -5.36 17.40
C THR A 384 24.24 -5.30 17.73
N ASN A 385 23.44 -6.04 16.96
CA ASN A 385 21.99 -6.14 17.13
C ASN A 385 21.64 -7.45 17.83
N TYR A 386 20.69 -7.40 18.74
CA TYR A 386 20.12 -8.52 19.47
C TYR A 386 18.62 -8.57 19.29
N SER A 387 18.09 -9.75 19.04
CA SER A 387 16.66 -9.97 18.81
C SER A 387 15.99 -10.77 19.93
N LYS A 388 14.64 -10.88 19.88
CA LYS A 388 13.87 -11.71 20.80
C LYS A 388 14.29 -13.20 20.75
N GLU A 389 14.64 -13.72 19.57
CA GLU A 389 15.09 -15.10 19.40
C GLU A 389 16.43 -15.36 20.11
N MET A 390 17.34 -14.37 20.09
CA MET A 390 18.61 -14.47 20.82
C MET A 390 18.37 -14.43 22.34
N LEU A 391 17.42 -13.64 22.82
CA LEU A 391 16.99 -13.65 24.22
C LEU A 391 16.39 -15.00 24.60
N GLN A 392 15.50 -15.55 23.76
CA GLN A 392 14.90 -16.86 23.97
C GLN A 392 15.97 -17.96 24.09
N LEU A 393 16.93 -17.99 23.17
CA LEU A 393 18.03 -18.95 23.20
C LEU A 393 18.85 -18.82 24.49
N TYR A 394 19.14 -17.61 24.93
CA TYR A 394 19.90 -17.36 26.16
C TYR A 394 19.21 -17.95 27.40
N PHE A 395 17.87 -17.84 27.52
CA PHE A 395 17.15 -18.41 28.65
C PHE A 395 16.86 -19.90 28.48
N ARG A 396 16.74 -20.41 27.24
CA ARG A 396 16.60 -21.86 26.97
C ARG A 396 17.82 -22.67 27.39
N ASP A 397 18.98 -22.10 27.49
CA ASP A 397 20.16 -22.73 28.08
C ASP A 397 19.97 -23.01 29.59
N GLN A 398 19.08 -22.29 30.25
CA GLN A 398 18.76 -22.41 31.68
C GLN A 398 17.45 -23.18 31.92
N ASP A 399 16.45 -22.97 31.09
CA ASP A 399 15.14 -23.59 31.08
C ASP A 399 14.74 -23.96 29.63
N PRO A 400 14.87 -25.25 29.25
CA PRO A 400 14.56 -25.69 27.87
C PRO A 400 13.14 -25.37 27.38
N GLU A 401 12.19 -25.22 28.32
CA GLU A 401 10.79 -24.92 28.02
C GLU A 401 10.52 -23.40 27.98
N PHE A 402 11.55 -22.55 28.15
CA PHE A 402 11.38 -21.12 28.13
C PHE A 402 10.85 -20.67 26.75
N ASP A 403 9.71 -20.00 26.80
CA ASP A 403 9.10 -19.32 25.67
C ASP A 403 9.14 -17.78 25.87
N LEU A 404 8.52 -17.04 24.97
CA LEU A 404 8.46 -15.58 25.05
C LEU A 404 7.10 -15.09 25.57
N LEU A 405 6.29 -15.98 26.17
CA LEU A 405 4.98 -15.68 26.71
C LEU A 405 5.07 -15.47 28.24
N PHE A 406 4.45 -14.42 28.71
CA PHE A 406 4.47 -14.02 30.12
C PHE A 406 3.04 -13.72 30.60
N ASP A 407 2.78 -13.95 31.88
CA ASP A 407 1.47 -13.62 32.47
C ASP A 407 1.26 -12.10 32.66
N SER A 408 2.34 -11.32 32.62
CA SER A 408 2.27 -9.84 32.63
C SER A 408 3.46 -9.20 31.92
N PRO A 409 3.32 -7.97 31.40
CA PRO A 409 4.44 -7.20 30.86
C PRO A 409 5.57 -6.96 31.85
N GLU A 410 5.23 -6.80 33.15
CA GLU A 410 6.19 -6.58 34.23
C GLU A 410 7.08 -7.80 34.46
N GLU A 411 6.53 -9.00 34.31
CA GLU A 411 7.30 -10.24 34.36
C GLU A 411 8.27 -10.32 33.20
N GLY A 412 7.78 -10.15 31.97
CA GLY A 412 8.62 -10.17 30.76
C GLY A 412 9.74 -9.12 30.80
N GLN A 413 9.45 -7.93 31.34
CA GLN A 413 10.46 -6.88 31.49
C GLN A 413 11.63 -7.29 32.39
N GLN A 414 11.41 -8.13 33.38
CA GLN A 414 12.50 -8.64 34.25
C GLN A 414 13.49 -9.51 33.45
N TYR A 415 12.97 -10.32 32.52
CA TYR A 415 13.82 -11.12 31.64
C TYR A 415 14.62 -10.24 30.67
N VAL A 416 13.96 -9.22 30.10
CA VAL A 416 14.63 -8.22 29.24
C VAL A 416 15.75 -7.52 30.00
N ASP A 417 15.48 -7.05 31.21
CA ASP A 417 16.47 -6.35 32.03
C ASP A 417 17.65 -7.24 32.41
N GLN A 418 17.41 -8.53 32.73
CA GLN A 418 18.46 -9.51 33.01
C GLN A 418 19.32 -9.78 31.78
N TYR A 419 18.71 -10.01 30.62
CA TYR A 419 19.41 -10.24 29.36
C TYR A 419 20.26 -9.03 28.94
N LYS A 420 19.68 -7.84 28.99
CA LYS A 420 20.35 -6.57 28.71
C LYS A 420 21.53 -6.33 29.65
N ALA A 421 21.37 -6.58 30.95
CA ALA A 421 22.46 -6.45 31.92
C ALA A 421 23.64 -7.39 31.60
N ASN A 422 23.38 -8.60 31.10
CA ASN A 422 24.42 -9.53 30.65
C ASN A 422 25.14 -9.00 29.39
N ILE A 423 24.43 -8.45 28.43
CA ILE A 423 25.02 -7.87 27.19
C ILE A 423 25.90 -6.66 27.55
N LEU A 424 25.46 -5.79 28.43
CA LEU A 424 26.17 -4.56 28.81
C LEU A 424 27.33 -4.78 29.80
N ALA A 425 27.54 -6.02 30.28
CA ALA A 425 28.61 -6.34 31.24
C ALA A 425 30.01 -6.10 30.69
N ASP A 426 30.19 -6.05 29.37
CA ASP A 426 31.45 -5.76 28.68
C ASP A 426 31.77 -4.25 28.55
N GLY A 427 30.83 -3.39 29.01
CA GLY A 427 30.97 -1.93 28.94
C GLY A 427 30.36 -1.35 27.66
N SER A 428 29.62 -2.12 26.91
CA SER A 428 28.82 -1.65 25.74
C SER A 428 27.76 -0.65 26.17
N THR A 429 27.36 0.23 25.27
CA THR A 429 26.32 1.24 25.48
C THR A 429 25.12 1.00 24.55
N VAL A 430 23.90 1.24 25.04
CA VAL A 430 22.67 1.12 24.24
C VAL A 430 22.63 2.25 23.21
N VAL A 431 22.43 1.88 21.96
CA VAL A 431 22.20 2.81 20.83
C VAL A 431 20.70 2.95 20.59
N SER A 432 19.98 1.81 20.52
CA SER A 432 18.54 1.76 20.33
C SER A 432 17.97 0.54 21.05
N GLU A 433 16.75 0.65 21.58
CA GLU A 433 16.05 -0.45 22.22
C GLU A 433 14.56 -0.34 21.94
N ARG A 434 13.95 -1.45 21.57
CA ARG A 434 12.51 -1.62 21.45
C ARG A 434 12.06 -2.79 22.31
N VAL A 435 11.12 -2.56 23.19
CA VAL A 435 10.45 -3.58 24.01
C VAL A 435 8.95 -3.40 23.82
N ASN A 436 8.26 -4.42 23.39
CA ASN A 436 6.82 -4.43 23.25
C ASN A 436 6.25 -5.76 23.74
N PHE A 437 5.13 -5.72 24.44
CA PHE A 437 4.40 -6.88 24.95
C PHE A 437 3.03 -6.94 24.29
N ALA A 438 2.87 -7.85 23.34
CA ALA A 438 1.63 -8.01 22.59
C ALA A 438 0.70 -8.99 23.30
N PRO A 439 -0.56 -8.60 23.65
CA PRO A 439 -1.51 -9.52 24.31
C PRO A 439 -1.87 -10.67 23.37
N GLN A 440 -1.86 -11.89 23.90
CA GLN A 440 -2.18 -13.12 23.18
C GLN A 440 -3.45 -13.77 23.75
N PRO A 441 -4.23 -14.56 22.98
CA PRO A 441 -4.10 -14.75 21.53
C PRO A 441 -4.43 -13.48 20.73
N GLN A 442 -3.86 -13.38 19.54
CA GLN A 442 -4.09 -12.32 18.55
C GLN A 442 -5.28 -12.64 17.64
N SER A 443 -5.72 -11.64 16.87
CA SER A 443 -6.74 -11.79 15.85
C SER A 443 -6.56 -10.77 14.73
N SER A 444 -7.03 -11.11 13.52
CA SER A 444 -7.13 -10.18 12.39
C SER A 444 -8.46 -10.39 11.66
N MET A 445 -8.96 -9.33 11.03
CA MET A 445 -10.22 -9.36 10.29
C MET A 445 -10.14 -8.48 9.04
N THR A 446 -10.75 -8.97 7.95
CA THR A 446 -10.90 -8.25 6.68
C THR A 446 -12.35 -8.29 6.25
N VAL A 447 -12.91 -7.15 5.84
CA VAL A 447 -14.25 -7.02 5.26
C VAL A 447 -14.11 -6.54 3.81
N ILE A 448 -14.69 -7.31 2.88
CA ILE A 448 -14.66 -7.03 1.43
C ILE A 448 -16.08 -6.88 0.90
N ASP A 449 -16.34 -5.86 0.09
CA ASP A 449 -17.47 -5.84 -0.82
C ASP A 449 -17.17 -6.79 -1.98
N GLN A 450 -17.87 -7.94 -2.00
CA GLN A 450 -17.64 -8.98 -3.00
C GLN A 450 -17.91 -8.56 -4.44
N HIS A 451 -18.74 -7.56 -4.67
CA HIS A 451 -19.13 -7.10 -6.01
C HIS A 451 -18.09 -6.18 -6.65
N THR A 452 -17.34 -5.46 -5.82
CA THR A 452 -16.31 -4.50 -6.26
C THR A 452 -14.89 -4.95 -5.98
N GLY A 453 -14.69 -5.87 -5.05
CA GLY A 453 -13.37 -6.25 -4.53
C GLY A 453 -12.78 -5.21 -3.56
N TYR A 454 -13.54 -4.19 -3.18
CA TYR A 454 -13.10 -3.14 -2.27
C TYR A 454 -12.97 -3.66 -0.85
N VAL A 455 -11.79 -3.48 -0.25
CA VAL A 455 -11.57 -3.72 1.17
C VAL A 455 -12.21 -2.55 1.93
N LYS A 456 -13.36 -2.81 2.55
CA LYS A 456 -14.15 -1.80 3.24
C LYS A 456 -13.66 -1.49 4.64
N ALA A 457 -13.06 -2.48 5.30
CA ALA A 457 -12.42 -2.35 6.61
C ALA A 457 -11.41 -3.46 6.83
N LEU A 458 -10.37 -3.17 7.61
CA LEU A 458 -9.31 -4.14 7.91
C LEU A 458 -8.67 -3.84 9.26
N ILE A 459 -8.42 -4.90 10.04
CA ILE A 459 -7.67 -4.81 11.29
C ILE A 459 -6.69 -5.97 11.42
N GLY A 460 -5.44 -5.67 11.79
CA GLY A 460 -4.32 -6.61 11.81
C GLY A 460 -3.86 -7.05 13.19
N GLY A 461 -4.57 -6.67 14.26
CA GLY A 461 -4.17 -7.06 15.61
C GLY A 461 -5.21 -6.75 16.67
N ARG A 462 -5.12 -7.45 17.80
CA ARG A 462 -5.94 -7.27 19.00
C ARG A 462 -5.52 -6.01 19.75
N GLY A 463 -6.50 -5.27 20.26
CA GLY A 463 -6.29 -4.08 21.07
C GLY A 463 -6.04 -2.82 20.25
N GLU A 464 -5.76 -1.72 20.93
CA GLU A 464 -5.47 -0.43 20.31
C GLU A 464 -4.09 -0.44 19.64
N LYS A 465 -4.01 0.06 18.43
CA LYS A 465 -2.75 0.18 17.69
C LYS A 465 -1.94 1.38 18.19
N THR A 466 -0.75 1.13 18.69
CA THR A 466 0.10 2.14 19.38
C THR A 466 1.22 2.71 18.51
N ALA A 467 1.48 2.15 17.35
CA ALA A 467 2.50 2.62 16.40
C ALA A 467 2.12 2.33 14.96
N SER A 468 2.55 3.18 14.03
CA SER A 468 2.41 2.97 12.58
C SER A 468 3.37 1.88 12.10
N LEU A 469 3.04 1.23 10.97
CA LEU A 469 3.87 0.19 10.32
C LEU A 469 4.20 -0.99 11.26
N THR A 470 3.30 -1.31 12.19
CA THR A 470 3.39 -2.54 12.99
C THR A 470 2.84 -3.73 12.21
N LEU A 471 3.20 -4.96 12.64
CA LEU A 471 2.79 -6.21 12.01
C LEU A 471 1.28 -6.26 11.76
N ASN A 472 0.89 -6.31 10.50
CA ASN A 472 -0.50 -6.45 10.06
C ASN A 472 -0.82 -7.92 9.78
N ARG A 473 -1.45 -8.60 10.72
CA ARG A 473 -1.75 -10.04 10.60
C ARG A 473 -2.80 -10.36 9.54
N ALA A 474 -3.45 -9.35 8.96
CA ALA A 474 -4.35 -9.56 7.83
C ALA A 474 -3.61 -9.66 6.48
N THR A 475 -2.46 -8.99 6.33
CA THR A 475 -1.75 -8.85 5.05
C THR A 475 -0.30 -9.34 5.07
N ASP A 476 0.38 -9.32 6.24
CA ASP A 476 1.81 -9.63 6.35
C ASP A 476 2.10 -11.03 6.83
N THR A 477 1.17 -11.67 7.58
CA THR A 477 1.37 -13.01 8.09
C THR A 477 0.61 -14.05 7.28
N THR A 478 1.21 -15.24 7.19
CA THR A 478 0.59 -16.43 6.59
C THR A 478 0.31 -17.46 7.67
N ARG A 479 -0.90 -18.01 7.67
CA ARG A 479 -1.38 -19.00 8.64
C ARG A 479 -2.04 -20.16 7.95
N GLN A 480 -1.99 -21.34 8.58
CA GLN A 480 -2.65 -22.54 8.05
C GLN A 480 -4.17 -22.34 8.02
N PRO A 481 -4.82 -22.41 6.85
CA PRO A 481 -6.25 -22.11 6.70
C PRO A 481 -7.17 -23.19 7.25
N GLY A 482 -6.63 -24.37 7.54
CA GLY A 482 -7.40 -25.50 8.03
C GLY A 482 -8.58 -25.85 7.11
N SER A 483 -9.69 -26.26 7.70
CA SER A 483 -10.89 -26.73 6.98
C SER A 483 -11.58 -25.69 6.08
N THR A 484 -11.18 -24.43 6.07
CA THR A 484 -11.70 -23.45 5.07
C THR A 484 -11.26 -23.82 3.66
N PHE A 485 -10.12 -24.48 3.51
CA PHE A 485 -9.59 -24.90 2.22
C PHE A 485 -10.41 -26.01 1.54
N LYS A 486 -11.18 -26.79 2.27
CA LYS A 486 -12.10 -27.81 1.69
C LYS A 486 -12.99 -27.21 0.60
N ILE A 487 -13.42 -25.96 0.79
CA ILE A 487 -14.34 -25.29 -0.15
C ILE A 487 -13.61 -24.99 -1.46
N VAL A 488 -12.46 -24.29 -1.39
CA VAL A 488 -11.77 -23.72 -2.55
C VAL A 488 -10.83 -24.70 -3.25
N SER A 489 -10.19 -25.63 -2.52
CA SER A 489 -9.27 -26.62 -3.09
C SER A 489 -9.94 -27.91 -3.56
N THR A 490 -11.09 -28.27 -2.97
CA THR A 490 -11.68 -29.61 -3.11
C THR A 490 -13.08 -29.54 -3.70
N TYR A 491 -14.04 -28.94 -3.00
CA TYR A 491 -15.44 -29.00 -3.42
C TYR A 491 -15.74 -28.06 -4.59
N ALA A 492 -15.04 -26.92 -4.72
CA ALA A 492 -15.19 -26.06 -5.89
C ALA A 492 -14.81 -26.79 -7.19
N PRO A 493 -13.62 -27.38 -7.36
CA PRO A 493 -13.29 -28.14 -8.56
C PRO A 493 -14.14 -29.41 -8.74
N ALA A 494 -14.56 -30.07 -7.66
CA ALA A 494 -15.43 -31.24 -7.72
C ALA A 494 -16.77 -30.92 -8.39
N LEU A 495 -17.45 -29.89 -7.90
CA LEU A 495 -18.74 -29.44 -8.44
C LEU A 495 -18.62 -28.74 -9.81
N ASN A 496 -17.49 -28.04 -10.07
CA ASN A 496 -17.33 -27.25 -11.26
C ASN A 496 -16.89 -28.04 -12.50
N GLU A 497 -16.02 -29.04 -12.35
CA GLU A 497 -15.38 -29.76 -13.46
C GLU A 497 -15.59 -31.28 -13.44
N LYS A 498 -15.76 -31.88 -12.26
CA LYS A 498 -15.83 -33.35 -12.17
C LYS A 498 -17.24 -33.91 -12.35
N GLY A 499 -18.26 -33.05 -12.35
CA GLY A 499 -19.65 -33.46 -12.46
C GLY A 499 -20.25 -33.95 -11.15
N ASP A 500 -19.53 -33.84 -10.04
CA ASP A 500 -20.07 -34.09 -8.72
C ASP A 500 -21.20 -33.12 -8.39
N THR A 501 -22.10 -33.54 -7.52
CA THR A 501 -23.23 -32.77 -7.03
C THR A 501 -23.19 -32.67 -5.51
N LEU A 502 -23.99 -31.80 -4.91
CA LEU A 502 -24.12 -31.80 -3.44
C LEU A 502 -24.69 -33.11 -2.87
N ALA A 503 -25.37 -33.92 -3.69
CA ALA A 503 -25.89 -35.20 -3.37
C ALA A 503 -24.90 -36.36 -3.62
N THR A 504 -23.75 -36.10 -4.30
CA THR A 504 -22.70 -37.13 -4.49
C THR A 504 -22.19 -37.61 -3.14
N THR A 505 -22.09 -38.93 -2.96
CA THR A 505 -21.71 -39.57 -1.70
C THR A 505 -20.28 -40.10 -1.71
N PHE A 506 -19.63 -40.01 -0.59
CA PHE A 506 -18.36 -40.67 -0.28
C PHE A 506 -18.49 -41.48 1.01
N MET A 507 -17.80 -42.63 1.06
CA MET A 507 -17.76 -43.43 2.28
C MET A 507 -16.86 -42.79 3.33
N ASP A 508 -17.44 -42.31 4.42
CA ASP A 508 -16.73 -41.81 5.61
C ASP A 508 -16.41 -43.01 6.52
N GLU A 509 -15.19 -43.53 6.40
CA GLU A 509 -14.64 -44.70 7.08
C GLU A 509 -13.14 -44.45 7.39
N PRO A 510 -12.48 -45.28 8.22
CA PRO A 510 -11.03 -45.15 8.43
C PRO A 510 -10.26 -45.07 7.10
N TYR A 511 -9.42 -44.03 6.96
CA TYR A 511 -8.67 -43.72 5.75
C TYR A 511 -7.27 -43.24 6.10
N GLU A 512 -6.29 -43.56 5.26
CA GLU A 512 -4.88 -43.19 5.45
C GLU A 512 -4.33 -42.44 4.24
N TYR A 513 -3.41 -41.50 4.49
CA TYR A 513 -2.61 -40.90 3.45
C TYR A 513 -1.66 -41.91 2.80
N PRO A 514 -1.05 -41.59 1.64
CA PRO A 514 -0.09 -42.48 0.97
C PRO A 514 1.14 -42.87 1.80
N ASP A 515 1.48 -42.08 2.81
CA ASP A 515 2.56 -42.38 3.77
C ASP A 515 2.14 -43.26 4.95
N GLY A 516 0.87 -43.66 5.01
CA GLY A 516 0.29 -44.50 6.07
C GLY A 516 -0.17 -43.72 7.31
N SER A 517 -0.10 -42.38 7.31
CA SER A 517 -0.64 -41.56 8.39
C SER A 517 -2.18 -41.51 8.32
N PRO A 518 -2.92 -41.61 9.47
CA PRO A 518 -4.37 -41.69 9.45
C PRO A 518 -5.01 -40.31 9.19
N VAL A 519 -6.11 -40.29 8.40
CA VAL A 519 -7.00 -39.15 8.27
C VAL A 519 -8.09 -39.23 9.33
N ASN A 520 -8.06 -38.35 10.31
CA ASN A 520 -9.01 -38.35 11.41
C ASN A 520 -10.10 -37.27 11.21
N ASN A 521 -11.37 -37.64 11.45
CA ASN A 521 -12.42 -36.65 11.62
C ASN A 521 -12.30 -35.96 12.99
N ALA A 522 -12.71 -34.70 13.09
CA ALA A 522 -12.71 -33.95 14.35
C ALA A 522 -13.57 -34.62 15.42
N SER A 523 -14.67 -35.27 15.02
CA SER A 523 -15.56 -36.05 15.89
C SER A 523 -14.94 -37.39 16.40
N ARG A 524 -13.81 -37.82 15.84
CA ARG A 524 -13.21 -39.13 16.08
C ARG A 524 -14.16 -40.28 15.78
N SER A 525 -15.19 -40.10 14.95
CA SER A 525 -16.19 -41.07 14.50
C SER A 525 -16.39 -40.96 12.99
N TYR A 526 -16.96 -41.99 12.40
CA TYR A 526 -17.21 -42.11 10.98
C TYR A 526 -18.72 -42.31 10.74
N GLY A 527 -19.22 -41.66 9.67
CA GLY A 527 -20.66 -41.60 9.37
C GLY A 527 -21.16 -42.54 8.28
N GLY A 528 -20.28 -43.33 7.66
CA GLY A 528 -20.64 -44.18 6.50
C GLY A 528 -20.90 -43.34 5.25
N GLU A 529 -21.82 -43.71 4.38
CA GLU A 529 -22.15 -42.94 3.20
C GLU A 529 -22.57 -41.52 3.56
N THR A 530 -21.86 -40.55 3.01
CA THR A 530 -21.97 -39.13 3.37
C THR A 530 -21.94 -38.26 2.12
N THR A 531 -22.98 -37.45 1.93
CA THR A 531 -23.08 -36.52 0.82
C THR A 531 -22.09 -35.38 0.98
N ILE A 532 -21.66 -34.75 -0.16
CA ILE A 532 -20.82 -33.53 -0.17
C ILE A 532 -21.47 -32.43 0.69
N ARG A 533 -22.80 -32.20 0.59
CA ARG A 533 -23.51 -31.23 1.44
C ARG A 533 -23.25 -31.49 2.93
N LYS A 534 -23.46 -32.72 3.38
CA LYS A 534 -23.29 -33.11 4.78
C LYS A 534 -21.82 -32.98 5.22
N ALA A 535 -20.90 -33.33 4.33
CA ALA A 535 -19.46 -33.18 4.56
C ALA A 535 -19.04 -31.73 4.71
N ILE A 536 -19.58 -30.79 3.90
CA ILE A 536 -19.38 -29.35 4.05
C ILE A 536 -19.95 -28.85 5.37
N GLN A 537 -21.24 -29.21 5.65
CA GLN A 537 -21.97 -28.80 6.86
C GLN A 537 -21.22 -29.15 8.15
N ASN A 538 -20.72 -30.37 8.24
CA ASN A 538 -20.09 -30.95 9.46
C ASN A 538 -18.56 -30.93 9.37
N SER A 539 -17.98 -30.39 8.29
CA SER A 539 -16.54 -30.28 8.08
C SER A 539 -15.81 -31.64 8.15
N ILE A 540 -16.35 -32.69 7.52
CA ILE A 540 -15.82 -34.07 7.58
C ILE A 540 -14.50 -34.13 6.81
N ASN A 541 -13.42 -34.64 7.45
CA ASN A 541 -12.08 -34.66 6.89
C ASN A 541 -11.90 -35.76 5.85
N VAL A 542 -12.33 -37.01 6.19
CA VAL A 542 -12.15 -38.17 5.31
C VAL A 542 -12.81 -37.96 3.96
N VAL A 543 -14.03 -37.47 3.95
CA VAL A 543 -14.75 -37.15 2.68
C VAL A 543 -14.03 -36.13 1.86
N ALA A 544 -13.51 -35.07 2.49
CA ALA A 544 -12.76 -34.02 1.77
C ALA A 544 -11.47 -34.57 1.14
N VAL A 545 -10.71 -35.39 1.85
CA VAL A 545 -9.47 -36.00 1.33
C VAL A 545 -9.77 -36.94 0.16
N LYS A 546 -10.78 -37.84 0.30
CA LYS A 546 -11.22 -38.75 -0.77
C LYS A 546 -11.72 -37.95 -2.00
N CYS A 547 -12.47 -36.89 -1.78
CA CYS A 547 -12.94 -36.02 -2.85
C CYS A 547 -11.75 -35.34 -3.58
N LEU A 548 -10.73 -34.83 -2.86
CA LEU A 548 -9.54 -34.24 -3.50
C LEU A 548 -8.71 -35.29 -4.25
N GLU A 549 -8.67 -36.53 -3.77
CA GLU A 549 -8.03 -37.65 -4.49
C GLU A 549 -8.70 -37.87 -5.86
N GLN A 550 -10.03 -37.86 -5.92
CA GLN A 550 -10.81 -37.96 -7.17
C GLN A 550 -10.62 -36.69 -8.04
N VAL A 551 -10.64 -35.50 -7.46
CA VAL A 551 -10.40 -34.24 -8.13
C VAL A 551 -8.97 -34.16 -8.69
N THR A 552 -8.04 -34.69 -8.01
CA THR A 552 -6.57 -34.64 -8.07
C THR A 552 -5.98 -33.40 -7.36
N PRO A 553 -4.93 -33.55 -6.55
CA PRO A 553 -4.28 -32.43 -5.86
C PRO A 553 -3.77 -31.33 -6.81
N ALA A 554 -3.33 -31.70 -8.01
CA ALA A 554 -2.86 -30.75 -9.01
C ALA A 554 -3.98 -29.79 -9.51
N LEU A 555 -5.21 -30.34 -9.70
CA LEU A 555 -6.36 -29.50 -10.05
C LEU A 555 -6.79 -28.64 -8.86
N GLY A 556 -6.74 -29.18 -7.65
CA GLY A 556 -7.01 -28.42 -6.43
C GLY A 556 -6.04 -27.22 -6.29
N LEU A 557 -4.74 -27.45 -6.48
CA LEU A 557 -3.73 -26.38 -6.45
C LEU A 557 -3.98 -25.31 -7.51
N LYS A 558 -4.34 -25.71 -8.77
CA LYS A 558 -4.70 -24.77 -9.81
C LYS A 558 -5.89 -23.88 -9.42
N TYR A 559 -6.91 -24.43 -8.79
CA TYR A 559 -8.05 -23.65 -8.30
C TYR A 559 -7.65 -22.64 -7.22
N LEU A 560 -6.73 -23.01 -6.35
CA LEU A 560 -6.18 -22.08 -5.34
C LEU A 560 -5.45 -20.90 -6.00
N ASP A 561 -4.65 -21.14 -7.07
CA ASP A 561 -4.07 -20.05 -7.88
C ASP A 561 -5.15 -19.19 -8.53
N ASP A 562 -6.18 -19.81 -9.07
CA ASP A 562 -7.30 -19.13 -9.70
C ASP A 562 -8.12 -18.30 -8.67
N PHE A 563 -8.22 -18.74 -7.42
CA PHE A 563 -8.80 -17.98 -6.30
C PHE A 563 -7.89 -16.89 -5.72
N GLY A 564 -6.64 -16.76 -6.20
CA GLY A 564 -5.76 -15.64 -5.93
C GLY A 564 -4.81 -15.80 -4.75
N PHE A 565 -4.58 -17.01 -4.26
CA PHE A 565 -3.55 -17.27 -3.24
C PHE A 565 -2.15 -17.11 -3.84
N THR A 566 -1.27 -16.40 -3.14
CA THR A 566 0.07 -16.04 -3.64
C THR A 566 1.21 -16.77 -2.94
N THR A 567 0.91 -17.55 -1.91
CA THR A 567 1.90 -18.17 -1.03
C THR A 567 2.07 -19.68 -1.23
N LEU A 568 1.43 -20.22 -2.29
CA LEU A 568 1.43 -21.66 -2.59
C LEU A 568 2.80 -22.15 -3.07
N ALA A 569 3.15 -23.37 -2.69
CA ALA A 569 4.35 -24.07 -3.16
C ALA A 569 4.02 -24.97 -4.35
N HIS A 570 4.70 -24.76 -5.48
CA HIS A 570 4.44 -25.47 -6.76
C HIS A 570 5.44 -26.58 -7.08
N GLY A 571 6.38 -26.88 -6.17
CA GLY A 571 7.41 -27.88 -6.40
C GLY A 571 8.53 -27.41 -7.34
N THR A 572 8.84 -26.11 -7.31
CA THR A 572 9.88 -25.48 -8.12
C THR A 572 11.13 -25.19 -7.29
N GLU A 573 12.22 -24.77 -7.92
CA GLU A 573 13.44 -24.32 -7.21
C GLU A 573 13.17 -23.12 -6.28
N ALA A 574 12.12 -22.33 -6.55
CA ALA A 574 11.69 -21.22 -5.68
C ALA A 574 11.05 -21.71 -4.35
N ASP A 575 10.62 -22.97 -4.30
CA ASP A 575 9.98 -23.60 -3.13
C ASP A 575 10.96 -24.44 -2.32
N LYS A 576 12.27 -24.18 -2.48
CA LYS A 576 13.34 -24.88 -1.79
C LYS A 576 13.56 -24.31 -0.40
N ASP A 577 13.56 -25.17 0.61
CA ASP A 577 13.88 -24.77 1.98
C ASP A 577 15.41 -24.63 2.22
N ALA A 578 15.80 -24.13 3.39
CA ALA A 578 17.21 -23.98 3.78
C ALA A 578 17.99 -25.31 3.78
N ASN A 579 17.32 -26.46 3.85
CA ASN A 579 17.91 -27.79 3.82
C ASN A 579 18.03 -28.36 2.40
N GLY A 580 17.48 -27.66 1.41
CA GLY A 580 17.48 -28.07 0.01
C GLY A 580 16.31 -28.94 -0.40
N ASN A 581 15.27 -29.12 0.41
CA ASN A 581 14.07 -29.84 0.07
C ASN A 581 13.12 -28.93 -0.75
N ILE A 582 12.58 -29.45 -1.84
CA ILE A 582 11.58 -28.76 -2.65
C ILE A 582 10.19 -29.20 -2.18
N TRP A 583 9.36 -28.21 -1.79
CA TRP A 583 8.01 -28.42 -1.29
C TRP A 583 6.95 -28.21 -2.37
N SER A 584 5.85 -28.94 -2.27
CA SER A 584 4.70 -28.77 -3.17
C SER A 584 3.40 -28.95 -2.41
N ASP A 585 2.47 -28.02 -2.62
CA ASP A 585 1.12 -28.07 -2.07
C ASP A 585 0.17 -28.91 -2.94
N ALA A 586 0.64 -29.49 -4.05
CA ALA A 586 -0.10 -30.47 -4.84
C ALA A 586 -0.11 -31.85 -4.14
N ASN A 587 -0.70 -31.93 -2.94
CA ASN A 587 -0.80 -33.14 -2.13
C ASN A 587 -2.19 -33.25 -1.45
N LEU A 588 -2.52 -34.39 -0.89
CA LEU A 588 -3.85 -34.66 -0.28
C LEU A 588 -4.11 -33.88 1.01
N ALA A 589 -3.06 -33.44 1.75
CA ALA A 589 -3.23 -32.65 2.96
C ALA A 589 -3.79 -31.26 2.66
N THR A 590 -3.62 -30.77 1.43
CA THR A 590 -4.18 -29.50 0.93
C THR A 590 -5.72 -29.46 1.04
N ALA A 591 -6.41 -30.62 0.96
CA ALA A 591 -7.84 -30.71 1.23
C ALA A 591 -8.21 -30.16 2.62
N LEU A 592 -7.33 -30.33 3.59
CA LEU A 592 -7.55 -29.92 4.98
C LEU A 592 -6.84 -28.62 5.34
N GLY A 593 -6.20 -27.96 4.37
CA GLY A 593 -5.43 -26.74 4.56
C GLY A 593 -4.02 -26.97 5.07
N GLY A 594 -3.49 -28.19 4.95
CA GLY A 594 -2.09 -28.49 5.20
C GLY A 594 -1.23 -28.07 4.03
N ILE A 595 -0.77 -26.83 4.03
CA ILE A 595 0.03 -26.21 2.97
C ILE A 595 1.35 -25.65 3.53
N THR A 596 2.35 -25.51 2.67
CA THR A 596 3.74 -25.24 3.06
C THR A 596 3.89 -23.91 3.83
N LYS A 597 3.37 -22.82 3.31
CA LYS A 597 3.60 -21.46 3.85
C LYS A 597 2.37 -20.88 4.58
N GLY A 598 1.18 -21.48 4.46
CA GLY A 598 -0.07 -20.86 4.91
C GLY A 598 -0.58 -19.78 3.96
N VAL A 599 -1.67 -19.08 4.35
CA VAL A 599 -2.32 -18.03 3.56
C VAL A 599 -2.55 -16.78 4.38
N LYS A 600 -2.69 -15.64 3.68
CA LYS A 600 -3.05 -14.37 4.26
C LYS A 600 -4.56 -14.28 4.50
N ASN A 601 -4.97 -13.58 5.56
CA ASN A 601 -6.39 -13.36 5.87
C ASN A 601 -7.14 -12.70 4.70
N VAL A 602 -6.58 -11.66 4.12
CA VAL A 602 -7.18 -10.92 2.99
C VAL A 602 -7.35 -11.80 1.75
N GLU A 603 -6.40 -12.71 1.45
CA GLU A 603 -6.50 -13.62 0.30
C GLU A 603 -7.60 -14.65 0.50
N LEU A 604 -7.71 -15.21 1.72
CA LEU A 604 -8.78 -16.13 2.05
C LEU A 604 -10.15 -15.43 2.02
N CYS A 605 -10.25 -14.19 2.51
CA CYS A 605 -11.46 -13.37 2.38
C CYS A 605 -11.85 -13.18 0.92
N ALA A 606 -10.90 -12.81 0.05
CA ALA A 606 -11.14 -12.60 -1.38
C ALA A 606 -11.54 -13.87 -2.14
N ALA A 607 -11.00 -15.02 -1.76
CA ALA A 607 -11.40 -16.31 -2.34
C ALA A 607 -12.87 -16.66 -2.04
N TYR A 608 -13.34 -16.38 -0.82
CA TYR A 608 -14.74 -16.54 -0.47
C TYR A 608 -15.64 -15.44 -1.06
N ALA A 609 -15.12 -14.21 -1.17
CA ALA A 609 -15.79 -13.13 -1.90
C ALA A 609 -16.06 -13.50 -3.37
N ALA A 610 -15.16 -14.24 -4.01
CA ALA A 610 -15.38 -14.75 -5.35
C ALA A 610 -16.57 -15.74 -5.43
N ILE A 611 -16.76 -16.60 -4.42
CA ILE A 611 -17.94 -17.50 -4.34
C ILE A 611 -19.20 -16.66 -4.14
N ALA A 612 -19.18 -15.70 -3.20
CA ALA A 612 -20.30 -14.79 -2.93
C ALA A 612 -20.66 -13.94 -4.15
N ASN A 613 -19.70 -13.67 -5.05
CA ASN A 613 -19.85 -12.91 -6.29
C ASN A 613 -20.13 -13.81 -7.51
N GLY A 614 -20.86 -14.91 -7.32
CA GLY A 614 -21.27 -15.81 -8.43
C GLY A 614 -20.08 -16.46 -9.15
N GLY A 615 -18.98 -16.70 -8.48
CA GLY A 615 -17.77 -17.36 -9.01
C GLY A 615 -16.75 -16.45 -9.65
N ASN A 616 -16.90 -15.13 -9.51
CA ASN A 616 -16.01 -14.14 -10.09
C ASN A 616 -15.06 -13.55 -9.07
N TYR A 617 -13.77 -13.85 -9.19
CA TYR A 617 -12.72 -13.31 -8.34
C TYR A 617 -12.33 -11.89 -8.76
N ILE A 618 -12.23 -11.01 -7.79
CA ILE A 618 -11.67 -9.66 -7.92
C ILE A 618 -10.53 -9.55 -6.90
N LYS A 619 -9.35 -9.09 -7.37
CA LYS A 619 -8.21 -8.84 -6.48
C LYS A 619 -8.61 -7.75 -5.46
N PRO A 620 -8.28 -7.89 -4.17
CA PRO A 620 -8.54 -6.87 -3.16
C PRO A 620 -7.99 -5.49 -3.56
N ILE A 621 -8.83 -4.46 -3.42
CA ILE A 621 -8.55 -3.08 -3.79
C ILE A 621 -8.68 -2.21 -2.55
N TYR A 622 -7.60 -1.50 -2.18
CA TYR A 622 -7.57 -0.61 -1.03
C TYR A 622 -7.79 0.85 -1.40
N TYR A 623 -7.51 1.24 -2.66
CA TYR A 623 -7.80 2.57 -3.18
C TYR A 623 -8.31 2.49 -4.63
N THR A 624 -9.19 3.42 -4.99
CA THR A 624 -9.79 3.46 -6.32
C THR A 624 -9.04 4.39 -7.27
N GLN A 625 -8.48 5.50 -6.75
CA GLN A 625 -7.85 6.51 -7.57
C GLN A 625 -6.77 7.27 -6.79
N ILE A 626 -5.70 7.61 -7.49
CA ILE A 626 -4.68 8.56 -7.02
C ILE A 626 -4.69 9.76 -7.96
N LEU A 627 -4.91 10.94 -7.39
CA LEU A 627 -4.77 12.22 -8.09
C LEU A 627 -3.47 12.88 -7.67
N ASP A 628 -2.82 13.60 -8.59
CA ASP A 628 -1.71 14.49 -8.28
C ASP A 628 -2.20 15.79 -7.59
N HIS A 629 -1.28 16.67 -7.23
CA HIS A 629 -1.60 17.92 -6.56
C HIS A 629 -2.45 18.88 -7.42
N ASP A 630 -2.37 18.76 -8.75
CA ASP A 630 -3.17 19.55 -9.70
C ASP A 630 -4.56 18.94 -9.94
N GLY A 631 -4.84 17.76 -9.40
CA GLY A 631 -6.09 17.04 -9.54
C GLY A 631 -6.17 16.16 -10.80
N ASN A 632 -5.05 15.91 -11.48
CA ASN A 632 -5.01 14.97 -12.59
C ASN A 632 -4.92 13.54 -12.08
N VAL A 633 -5.54 12.59 -12.79
CA VAL A 633 -5.48 11.18 -12.45
C VAL A 633 -4.08 10.64 -12.72
N LEU A 634 -3.39 10.25 -11.64
CA LEU A 634 -2.08 9.60 -11.72
C LEU A 634 -2.22 8.08 -11.89
N ILE A 635 -3.03 7.42 -11.06
CA ILE A 635 -3.38 6.00 -11.17
C ILE A 635 -4.88 5.86 -10.95
N GLU A 636 -5.51 5.02 -11.76
CA GLU A 636 -6.89 4.58 -11.59
C GLU A 636 -6.90 3.06 -11.40
N ASN A 637 -7.49 2.62 -10.30
CA ASN A 637 -7.58 1.21 -9.93
C ASN A 637 -9.01 0.75 -10.17
N SER A 638 -9.21 -0.01 -11.22
CA SER A 638 -10.53 -0.54 -11.57
C SER A 638 -10.67 -2.00 -11.14
N SER A 639 -11.89 -2.39 -10.76
CA SER A 639 -12.23 -3.77 -10.45
C SER A 639 -12.12 -4.62 -11.72
N VAL A 640 -11.09 -5.46 -11.79
CA VAL A 640 -10.92 -6.44 -12.85
C VAL A 640 -11.31 -7.80 -12.31
N SER A 641 -12.45 -8.32 -12.81
CA SER A 641 -12.93 -9.64 -12.43
C SER A 641 -12.45 -10.73 -13.39
N ARG A 642 -12.24 -11.93 -12.86
CA ARG A 642 -12.05 -13.16 -13.64
C ARG A 642 -12.96 -14.24 -13.10
N SER A 643 -13.59 -15.01 -13.99
CA SER A 643 -14.39 -16.18 -13.58
C SER A 643 -13.46 -17.30 -13.13
N VAL A 644 -13.70 -17.84 -11.96
CA VAL A 644 -12.98 -18.99 -11.37
C VAL A 644 -13.85 -20.23 -11.39
N ILE A 645 -15.13 -20.08 -11.01
CA ILE A 645 -16.14 -21.13 -11.04
C ILE A 645 -17.43 -20.62 -11.69
N LYS A 646 -18.29 -21.55 -12.09
CA LYS A 646 -19.62 -21.22 -12.63
C LYS A 646 -20.50 -20.59 -11.55
N ASP A 647 -21.48 -19.79 -11.95
CA ASP A 647 -22.48 -19.22 -11.06
C ASP A 647 -23.31 -20.32 -10.36
N SER A 648 -23.62 -21.41 -11.05
CA SER A 648 -24.27 -22.60 -10.47
C SER A 648 -23.41 -23.21 -9.35
N THR A 649 -22.11 -23.42 -9.59
CA THR A 649 -21.18 -23.96 -8.59
C THR A 649 -21.07 -23.04 -7.38
N ALA A 650 -20.99 -21.72 -7.61
CA ALA A 650 -20.95 -20.71 -6.55
C ALA A 650 -22.21 -20.78 -5.68
N TYR A 651 -23.40 -20.88 -6.29
CA TYR A 651 -24.65 -21.00 -5.56
C TYR A 651 -24.76 -22.33 -4.79
N LEU A 652 -24.33 -23.47 -5.38
CA LEU A 652 -24.32 -24.77 -4.70
C LEU A 652 -23.45 -24.72 -3.45
N LEU A 653 -22.22 -24.16 -3.55
CA LEU A 653 -21.33 -23.98 -2.40
C LEU A 653 -21.96 -23.05 -1.35
N THR A 654 -22.58 -21.94 -1.78
CA THR A 654 -23.28 -20.99 -0.89
C THR A 654 -24.38 -21.69 -0.12
N SER A 655 -25.25 -22.43 -0.80
CA SER A 655 -26.34 -23.19 -0.19
C SER A 655 -25.84 -24.24 0.83
N ALA A 656 -24.74 -24.93 0.53
CA ALA A 656 -24.15 -25.88 1.48
C ALA A 656 -23.48 -25.18 2.66
N MET A 657 -22.89 -23.99 2.46
CA MET A 657 -22.28 -23.17 3.52
C MET A 657 -23.31 -22.44 4.39
N GLU A 658 -24.50 -22.17 3.89
CA GLU A 658 -25.62 -21.77 4.75
C GLU A 658 -25.95 -22.84 5.79
N ASP A 659 -25.92 -24.12 5.40
CA ASP A 659 -26.13 -25.22 6.33
C ASP A 659 -25.04 -25.31 7.40
N VAL A 660 -23.79 -24.91 7.12
CA VAL A 660 -22.73 -24.79 8.13
C VAL A 660 -23.13 -23.80 9.24
N VAL A 661 -23.74 -22.68 8.85
CA VAL A 661 -24.16 -21.62 9.77
C VAL A 661 -25.51 -21.96 10.43
N LYS A 662 -26.47 -22.51 9.68
CA LYS A 662 -27.80 -22.81 10.21
C LYS A 662 -27.81 -23.99 11.19
N LYS A 663 -27.03 -25.04 10.93
CA LYS A 663 -27.08 -26.31 11.69
C LYS A 663 -25.76 -27.08 11.81
N GLY A 664 -24.66 -26.48 11.34
CA GLY A 664 -23.33 -27.09 11.32
C GLY A 664 -22.35 -26.47 12.32
N THR A 665 -21.08 -26.44 11.94
CA THR A 665 -19.96 -25.99 12.79
C THR A 665 -19.91 -24.47 13.01
N GLY A 666 -20.67 -23.70 12.24
CA GLY A 666 -20.67 -22.23 12.23
C GLY A 666 -21.88 -21.59 12.93
N THR A 667 -22.67 -22.32 13.71
CA THR A 667 -23.94 -21.83 14.32
C THR A 667 -23.77 -20.59 15.20
N ALA A 668 -22.58 -20.38 15.78
CA ALA A 668 -22.28 -19.18 16.56
C ALA A 668 -22.21 -17.89 15.72
N CYS A 669 -22.11 -18.00 14.40
CA CYS A 669 -22.01 -16.88 13.47
C CYS A 669 -23.34 -16.53 12.80
N GLN A 670 -24.49 -17.08 13.25
CA GLN A 670 -25.82 -16.68 12.76
C GLN A 670 -26.09 -15.22 13.10
N LEU A 671 -26.57 -14.46 12.12
CA LEU A 671 -27.13 -13.12 12.29
C LEU A 671 -28.65 -13.22 12.41
N ASP A 672 -29.28 -12.37 13.21
CA ASP A 672 -30.71 -12.46 13.51
C ASP A 672 -31.59 -12.06 12.32
N ASN A 673 -31.12 -11.13 11.49
CA ASN A 673 -31.88 -10.53 10.38
C ASN A 673 -31.09 -10.54 9.06
N MET A 674 -30.27 -11.58 8.83
CA MET A 674 -29.49 -11.67 7.59
C MET A 674 -29.06 -13.11 7.33
N THR A 675 -29.25 -13.59 6.10
CA THR A 675 -28.73 -14.90 5.70
C THR A 675 -27.22 -14.88 5.59
N VAL A 676 -26.58 -15.91 6.18
CA VAL A 676 -25.12 -16.08 6.21
C VAL A 676 -24.75 -17.43 5.64
N ALA A 677 -23.80 -17.44 4.71
CA ALA A 677 -23.05 -18.62 4.29
C ALA A 677 -21.62 -18.51 4.77
N GLY A 678 -21.01 -19.60 5.24
CA GLY A 678 -19.64 -19.53 5.74
C GLY A 678 -19.03 -20.86 6.09
N LYS A 679 -17.75 -20.85 6.42
CA LYS A 679 -16.97 -22.03 6.76
C LYS A 679 -16.03 -21.77 7.92
N THR A 680 -15.98 -22.69 8.86
CA THR A 680 -15.01 -22.70 9.95
C THR A 680 -13.69 -23.35 9.51
N GLY A 681 -12.58 -22.83 9.96
CA GLY A 681 -11.25 -23.41 9.87
C GLY A 681 -10.65 -23.64 11.24
N THR A 682 -9.99 -24.77 11.41
CA THR A 682 -9.28 -25.11 12.64
C THR A 682 -8.13 -26.01 12.24
N THR A 683 -6.92 -25.70 12.69
CA THR A 683 -5.77 -26.58 12.55
C THR A 683 -5.82 -27.72 13.57
N GLU A 684 -5.10 -28.82 13.33
CA GLU A 684 -5.21 -30.05 14.14
C GLU A 684 -4.95 -29.82 15.63
N ASP A 685 -3.97 -28.96 15.95
CA ASP A 685 -3.62 -28.62 17.35
C ASP A 685 -4.33 -27.38 17.89
N TYR A 686 -5.27 -26.80 17.15
CA TYR A 686 -5.99 -25.57 17.51
C TYR A 686 -5.08 -24.34 17.63
N ASN A 687 -4.01 -24.28 16.83
CA ASN A 687 -3.12 -23.12 16.80
C ASN A 687 -3.73 -21.97 16.00
N ASP A 688 -4.50 -22.30 14.94
CA ASP A 688 -5.21 -21.35 14.12
C ASP A 688 -6.71 -21.61 14.13
N LEU A 689 -7.48 -20.59 14.40
CA LEU A 689 -8.95 -20.58 14.35
C LEU A 689 -9.41 -19.58 13.29
N TRP A 690 -10.25 -20.07 12.39
CA TRP A 690 -10.80 -19.26 11.30
C TRP A 690 -12.31 -19.33 11.23
N PHE A 691 -12.93 -18.25 10.83
CA PHE A 691 -14.23 -18.26 10.23
C PHE A 691 -14.25 -17.31 9.04
N VAL A 692 -14.67 -17.81 7.90
CA VAL A 692 -14.90 -16.97 6.71
C VAL A 692 -16.36 -17.11 6.34
N GLY A 693 -17.09 -16.01 6.38
CA GLY A 693 -18.51 -15.98 6.09
C GLY A 693 -18.89 -14.73 5.29
N TYR A 694 -20.00 -14.83 4.59
CA TYR A 694 -20.53 -13.77 3.79
C TYR A 694 -22.06 -13.70 3.85
N THR A 695 -22.57 -12.54 3.57
CA THR A 695 -23.97 -12.21 3.36
C THR A 695 -24.16 -11.81 1.90
N PRO A 696 -25.38 -11.51 1.43
CA PRO A 696 -25.57 -10.90 0.12
C PRO A 696 -24.87 -9.53 -0.08
N TYR A 697 -24.31 -8.94 0.99
CA TYR A 697 -23.67 -7.62 0.96
C TYR A 697 -22.16 -7.66 1.06
N TYR A 698 -21.62 -8.38 2.06
CA TYR A 698 -20.19 -8.34 2.41
C TYR A 698 -19.64 -9.71 2.76
N THR A 699 -18.37 -9.91 2.43
CA THR A 699 -17.58 -11.07 2.85
C THR A 699 -16.62 -10.66 3.95
N CYS A 700 -16.54 -11.46 5.02
CA CYS A 700 -15.68 -11.19 6.17
C CYS A 700 -14.93 -12.43 6.61
N ALA A 701 -13.60 -12.31 6.73
CA ALA A 701 -12.71 -13.36 7.26
C ALA A 701 -12.13 -12.93 8.60
N VAL A 702 -12.22 -13.79 9.62
CA VAL A 702 -11.54 -13.63 10.91
C VAL A 702 -10.55 -14.77 11.12
N TRP A 703 -9.35 -14.42 11.54
CA TRP A 703 -8.34 -15.33 12.07
C TRP A 703 -8.07 -15.02 13.53
N SER A 704 -7.76 -16.07 14.31
CA SER A 704 -7.26 -15.91 15.68
C SER A 704 -6.28 -17.03 16.02
N GLY A 705 -5.21 -16.66 16.71
CA GLY A 705 -4.12 -17.58 17.09
C GLY A 705 -3.05 -16.88 17.91
N TYR A 706 -2.06 -17.62 18.36
CA TYR A 706 -0.85 -17.08 18.96
C TYR A 706 0.18 -16.75 17.86
N ASP A 707 0.93 -15.67 18.03
CA ASP A 707 1.96 -15.29 17.06
C ASP A 707 3.06 -16.35 16.92
N ASN A 708 3.44 -16.99 18.01
CA ASN A 708 4.41 -18.08 18.08
C ASN A 708 3.84 -19.48 17.81
N ASN A 709 2.59 -19.55 17.28
CA ASN A 709 1.92 -20.80 16.92
C ASN A 709 1.59 -21.74 18.10
N GLU A 710 1.35 -21.17 19.29
CA GLU A 710 0.89 -21.91 20.46
C GLU A 710 -0.58 -22.34 20.33
N LYS A 711 -0.93 -23.38 21.08
CA LYS A 711 -2.27 -23.94 21.11
C LYS A 711 -3.25 -23.06 21.86
N ILE A 712 -4.37 -22.73 21.23
CA ILE A 712 -5.45 -21.99 21.88
C ILE A 712 -6.15 -22.87 22.91
N PRO A 713 -6.31 -22.39 24.17
CA PRO A 713 -7.04 -23.09 25.22
C PRO A 713 -8.47 -23.43 24.83
N GLU A 714 -9.02 -24.53 25.39
CA GLU A 714 -10.32 -25.05 24.98
C GLU A 714 -11.47 -24.07 25.21
N ASP A 715 -11.46 -23.35 26.30
CA ASP A 715 -12.44 -22.33 26.67
C ASP A 715 -12.40 -21.10 25.76
N ALA A 716 -11.30 -20.90 25.06
CA ALA A 716 -11.07 -19.78 24.12
C ALA A 716 -11.41 -20.09 22.64
N ARG A 717 -11.78 -21.34 22.27
CA ARG A 717 -11.91 -21.77 20.87
C ARG A 717 -13.10 -21.19 20.10
N ASN A 718 -13.93 -20.33 20.70
CA ASN A 718 -15.10 -19.74 20.05
C ASN A 718 -15.07 -18.21 19.99
N PHE A 719 -14.10 -17.54 20.62
CA PHE A 719 -14.14 -16.08 20.68
C PHE A 719 -14.07 -15.40 19.30
N HIS A 720 -13.33 -15.95 18.35
CA HIS A 720 -13.25 -15.46 16.98
C HIS A 720 -14.62 -15.45 16.27
N LYS A 721 -15.45 -16.48 16.48
CA LYS A 721 -16.81 -16.56 15.92
C LYS A 721 -17.74 -15.52 16.54
N ASN A 722 -17.62 -15.32 17.86
CA ASN A 722 -18.39 -14.31 18.58
C ASN A 722 -17.98 -12.89 18.15
N LEU A 723 -16.68 -12.66 17.96
CA LEU A 723 -16.15 -11.39 17.46
C LEU A 723 -16.65 -11.10 16.04
N TRP A 724 -16.57 -12.10 15.14
CA TRP A 724 -17.13 -12.01 13.79
C TRP A 724 -18.63 -11.65 13.83
N LYS A 725 -19.42 -12.35 14.65
CA LYS A 725 -20.85 -12.08 14.77
C LYS A 725 -21.12 -10.67 15.25
N LYS A 726 -20.42 -10.18 16.27
CA LYS A 726 -20.60 -8.82 16.81
C LYS A 726 -20.31 -7.75 15.74
N VAL A 727 -19.19 -7.86 15.05
CA VAL A 727 -18.81 -6.96 13.98
C VAL A 727 -19.84 -6.97 12.85
N MET A 728 -20.18 -8.16 12.34
CA MET A 728 -21.11 -8.26 11.20
C MET A 728 -22.54 -7.88 11.57
N THR A 729 -22.99 -8.10 12.80
CA THR A 729 -24.29 -7.61 13.27
C THR A 729 -24.35 -6.08 13.16
N ARG A 730 -23.32 -5.37 13.66
CA ARG A 730 -23.24 -3.91 13.62
C ARG A 730 -23.12 -3.38 12.19
N ILE A 731 -22.32 -4.02 11.34
CA ILE A 731 -22.17 -3.65 9.92
C ILE A 731 -23.50 -3.75 9.18
N HIS A 732 -24.38 -4.71 9.55
CA HIS A 732 -25.65 -4.95 8.88
C HIS A 732 -26.83 -4.19 9.52
N GLU A 733 -26.59 -3.36 10.53
CA GLU A 733 -27.64 -2.53 11.12
C GLU A 733 -28.24 -1.59 10.07
N GLY A 734 -29.55 -1.73 9.83
CA GLY A 734 -30.30 -0.91 8.87
C GLY A 734 -30.27 -1.40 7.42
N LEU A 735 -29.53 -2.48 7.12
CA LEU A 735 -29.63 -3.14 5.83
C LEU A 735 -30.87 -4.04 5.74
N GLU A 736 -31.44 -4.15 4.55
CA GLU A 736 -32.58 -5.03 4.27
C GLU A 736 -32.16 -6.49 4.39
N ASP A 737 -32.98 -7.32 5.05
CA ASP A 737 -32.80 -8.77 5.06
C ASP A 737 -32.93 -9.33 3.64
N ARG A 738 -31.91 -10.04 3.18
CA ARG A 738 -31.83 -10.64 1.84
C ARG A 738 -31.35 -12.08 1.93
N ASP A 739 -31.93 -12.90 1.04
CA ASP A 739 -31.41 -14.23 0.71
C ASP A 739 -30.45 -14.14 -0.51
N PHE A 740 -29.64 -15.17 -0.70
CA PHE A 740 -28.81 -15.28 -1.89
C PHE A 740 -29.64 -15.60 -3.13
N ASP A 741 -29.40 -14.86 -4.21
CA ASP A 741 -30.11 -15.04 -5.47
C ASP A 741 -29.74 -16.38 -6.13
N MET A 742 -30.75 -17.22 -6.39
CA MET A 742 -30.58 -18.47 -7.12
C MET A 742 -30.45 -18.18 -8.63
N PRO A 743 -29.33 -18.51 -9.28
CA PRO A 743 -29.16 -18.28 -10.70
C PRO A 743 -30.04 -19.25 -11.52
N SER A 744 -30.40 -18.84 -12.74
CA SER A 744 -31.21 -19.65 -13.65
C SER A 744 -30.54 -20.93 -14.14
N SER A 745 -29.24 -21.08 -13.86
CA SER A 745 -28.44 -22.30 -14.12
C SER A 745 -28.61 -23.37 -13.04
N VAL A 746 -29.39 -23.11 -11.96
CA VAL A 746 -29.62 -24.01 -10.84
C VAL A 746 -31.08 -24.42 -10.76
N GLU A 747 -31.34 -25.70 -10.52
CA GLU A 747 -32.68 -26.30 -10.34
C GLU A 747 -32.74 -27.18 -9.08
N LYS A 748 -33.92 -27.30 -8.50
CA LYS A 748 -34.20 -28.19 -7.35
C LYS A 748 -34.74 -29.50 -7.85
N ALA A 749 -34.20 -30.61 -7.36
CA ALA A 749 -34.73 -31.93 -7.60
C ALA A 749 -34.89 -32.74 -6.30
N SER A 750 -35.88 -33.60 -6.25
CA SER A 750 -36.03 -34.59 -5.18
C SER A 750 -35.16 -35.80 -5.49
N VAL A 751 -34.31 -36.19 -4.56
CA VAL A 751 -33.40 -37.33 -4.70
C VAL A 751 -33.45 -38.25 -3.50
N CYS A 752 -32.97 -39.47 -3.64
CA CYS A 752 -32.76 -40.39 -2.52
C CYS A 752 -31.71 -39.81 -1.58
N ALA A 753 -31.98 -39.74 -0.30
CA ALA A 753 -31.12 -39.15 0.72
C ALA A 753 -29.80 -39.91 0.93
N GLU A 754 -29.74 -41.21 0.52
CA GLU A 754 -28.58 -42.06 0.69
C GLU A 754 -27.74 -42.18 -0.57
N THR A 755 -28.37 -42.27 -1.76
CA THR A 755 -27.64 -42.49 -3.01
C THR A 755 -27.47 -41.21 -3.86
N GLY A 756 -28.23 -40.14 -3.61
CA GLY A 756 -28.26 -38.92 -4.45
C GLY A 756 -28.95 -39.09 -5.80
N LEU A 757 -29.46 -40.31 -6.11
CA LEU A 757 -30.12 -40.63 -7.38
C LEU A 757 -31.64 -40.33 -7.33
N LEU A 758 -32.32 -40.35 -8.47
CA LEU A 758 -33.79 -40.18 -8.51
C LEU A 758 -34.49 -41.19 -7.61
N PRO A 759 -35.45 -40.76 -6.78
CA PRO A 759 -36.02 -41.66 -5.78
C PRO A 759 -37.00 -42.67 -6.39
N ARG A 760 -36.99 -43.90 -5.89
CA ARG A 760 -38.03 -44.91 -6.11
C ARG A 760 -38.95 -45.02 -4.89
N SER A 761 -40.00 -45.74 -5.02
CA SER A 761 -40.92 -46.01 -3.93
C SER A 761 -40.19 -46.71 -2.77
N GLY A 762 -40.19 -46.07 -1.57
CA GLY A 762 -39.47 -46.53 -0.40
C GLY A 762 -38.17 -45.82 -0.08
N CYS A 763 -37.65 -44.96 -0.97
CA CYS A 763 -36.48 -44.12 -0.71
C CYS A 763 -36.78 -43.09 0.36
N PRO A 764 -35.88 -42.86 1.32
CA PRO A 764 -35.84 -41.61 2.06
C PRO A 764 -35.47 -40.48 1.07
N THR A 765 -36.28 -39.41 0.99
CA THR A 765 -36.07 -38.35 0.01
C THR A 765 -35.64 -37.07 0.65
N ILE A 766 -34.75 -36.34 -0.05
CA ILE A 766 -34.39 -34.98 0.23
C ILE A 766 -34.58 -34.12 -1.06
N THR A 767 -34.78 -32.82 -0.86
CA THR A 767 -34.71 -31.85 -1.98
C THR A 767 -33.30 -31.27 -2.01
N GLU A 768 -32.64 -31.35 -3.16
CA GLU A 768 -31.29 -30.84 -3.36
C GLU A 768 -31.23 -29.88 -4.55
N TYR A 769 -30.20 -29.02 -4.56
CA TYR A 769 -29.92 -28.10 -5.67
C TYR A 769 -28.90 -28.71 -6.63
N PHE A 770 -29.10 -28.50 -7.92
CA PHE A 770 -28.27 -29.05 -8.99
C PHE A 770 -27.98 -27.96 -10.03
N ASP A 771 -26.79 -27.98 -10.63
CA ASP A 771 -26.57 -27.39 -11.93
C ASP A 771 -27.49 -28.14 -12.92
N ILE A 772 -28.19 -27.39 -13.80
CA ILE A 772 -29.14 -27.98 -14.77
C ILE A 772 -28.47 -29.07 -15.62
N SER A 773 -27.17 -28.91 -15.92
CA SER A 773 -26.41 -29.91 -16.69
C SER A 773 -26.05 -31.18 -15.90
N SER A 774 -26.21 -31.18 -14.58
CA SER A 774 -25.86 -32.27 -13.67
C SER A 774 -27.07 -32.85 -12.92
N LEU A 775 -28.28 -32.60 -13.41
CA LEU A 775 -29.49 -33.20 -12.86
C LEU A 775 -29.39 -34.75 -12.91
N PRO A 776 -29.75 -35.47 -11.83
CA PRO A 776 -29.71 -36.92 -11.84
C PRO A 776 -30.69 -37.51 -12.87
N THR A 777 -30.22 -38.48 -13.64
CA THR A 777 -31.02 -39.21 -14.63
C THR A 777 -31.26 -40.67 -14.25
N GLU A 778 -30.46 -41.20 -13.31
CA GLU A 778 -30.51 -42.57 -12.86
C GLU A 778 -31.38 -42.68 -11.61
N TYR A 779 -32.05 -43.81 -11.46
CA TYR A 779 -32.90 -44.11 -10.31
C TYR A 779 -32.13 -44.91 -9.26
N CYS A 780 -32.45 -44.68 -7.98
CA CYS A 780 -31.90 -45.40 -6.84
C CYS A 780 -32.18 -46.90 -7.00
N ASP A 781 -31.15 -47.73 -6.85
CA ASP A 781 -31.18 -49.18 -6.91
C ASP A 781 -31.15 -49.84 -5.54
N GLN A 782 -30.89 -49.12 -4.45
CA GLN A 782 -30.74 -49.65 -3.09
C GLN A 782 -32.05 -49.82 -2.35
N HIS A 783 -33.11 -49.05 -2.67
CA HIS A 783 -34.38 -49.03 -1.96
C HIS A 783 -35.53 -49.61 -2.78
N PHE A 784 -35.25 -50.43 -3.78
CA PHE A 784 -36.27 -51.05 -4.57
C PHE A 784 -36.86 -52.27 -3.85
N TYR A 785 -37.99 -52.13 -3.19
CA TYR A 785 -38.83 -53.24 -2.80
C TYR A 785 -39.58 -53.73 -4.03
N GLY A 786 -38.89 -54.50 -4.86
CA GLY A 786 -39.55 -55.30 -5.90
C GLY A 786 -40.42 -56.32 -5.21
N SER A 787 -41.76 -56.34 -5.50
CA SER A 787 -42.56 -57.50 -5.20
C SER A 787 -41.90 -58.70 -5.91
N SER A 788 -41.42 -59.63 -5.14
CA SER A 788 -41.05 -60.97 -5.61
C SER A 788 -42.31 -61.67 -6.07
N ASP A 789 -42.71 -61.47 -7.28
CA ASP A 789 -43.61 -62.32 -8.05
C ASP A 789 -43.68 -61.79 -9.49
N TYR A 790 -42.73 -62.11 -10.29
CA TYR A 790 -42.89 -62.29 -11.73
C TYR A 790 -42.05 -63.48 -12.13
N ASP A 791 -42.79 -64.63 -12.37
CA ASP A 791 -42.29 -65.82 -13.05
C ASP A 791 -41.68 -65.41 -14.42
N GLU A 792 -40.50 -65.92 -14.68
CA GLU A 792 -39.93 -66.03 -16.00
C GLU A 792 -40.81 -67.08 -16.78
N GLU A 793 -41.73 -66.56 -17.63
CA GLU A 793 -42.12 -67.29 -18.84
C GLU A 793 -42.82 -66.39 -19.86
N ASP A 794 -42.40 -66.58 -21.12
CA ASP A 794 -43.04 -66.15 -22.37
C ASP A 794 -42.70 -64.79 -22.97
N TYR A 795 -41.55 -64.73 -23.62
CA TYR A 795 -41.39 -63.97 -24.84
C TYR A 795 -41.81 -64.86 -26.06
N TYR A 796 -42.99 -64.64 -26.61
CA TYR A 796 -43.34 -65.00 -28.02
C TYR A 796 -43.77 -63.73 -28.73
N TYR A 797 -43.10 -63.51 -29.85
CA TYR A 797 -43.39 -62.59 -30.91
C TYR A 797 -44.83 -62.69 -31.40
N ASN A 798 -45.46 -61.49 -31.60
CA ASN A 798 -46.37 -61.33 -32.69
C ASN A 798 -46.42 -59.89 -33.17
N GLU A 799 -46.04 -59.71 -34.44
CA GLU A 799 -46.34 -58.60 -35.29
C GLU A 799 -47.85 -58.51 -35.58
N ASP A 800 -48.25 -57.30 -35.95
CA ASP A 800 -49.39 -56.81 -36.66
C ASP A 800 -50.65 -56.39 -35.90
N THR A 801 -50.97 -55.20 -36.05
CA THR A 801 -52.04 -54.53 -36.80
C THR A 801 -52.51 -53.24 -36.16
N ASP A 802 -52.64 -52.27 -37.05
CA ASP A 802 -53.24 -50.97 -36.96
C ASP A 802 -54.58 -50.84 -36.19
N ALA A 803 -54.78 -49.69 -35.55
CA ALA A 803 -55.88 -48.78 -35.77
C ALA A 803 -56.17 -47.88 -34.54
N ASP A 804 -56.19 -46.64 -34.87
CA ASP A 804 -56.96 -45.50 -34.34
C ASP A 804 -57.83 -45.74 -33.09
N THR A 805 -57.72 -44.88 -32.12
CA THR A 805 -58.76 -43.87 -31.71
C THR A 805 -58.35 -43.01 -30.49
N ASP A 806 -58.64 -41.74 -30.67
CA ASP A 806 -58.85 -40.63 -29.74
C ASP A 806 -59.27 -40.93 -28.31
N ALA A 807 -58.88 -40.01 -27.53
CA ALA A 807 -59.56 -39.30 -26.42
C ALA A 807 -59.04 -39.50 -25.00
N ALA A 808 -58.68 -38.49 -24.43
CA ALA A 808 -59.24 -37.63 -23.39
C ALA A 808 -58.28 -37.40 -22.23
N ALA A 809 -57.88 -36.17 -22.19
CA ALA A 809 -57.33 -35.51 -20.99
C ALA A 809 -58.42 -35.46 -19.93
N GLU A 810 -58.05 -35.79 -18.67
CA GLU A 810 -58.83 -35.33 -17.53
C GLU A 810 -57.95 -34.64 -16.52
N ALA A 811 -58.47 -33.46 -16.15
CA ALA A 811 -57.88 -32.42 -15.35
C ALA A 811 -57.91 -32.72 -13.87
N ILE A 812 -56.97 -32.17 -13.19
CA ILE A 812 -56.88 -32.04 -11.72
C ILE A 812 -57.75 -30.86 -11.30
N PRO A 813 -58.57 -30.90 -10.23
CA PRO A 813 -59.35 -29.74 -9.77
C PRO A 813 -58.54 -28.89 -8.78
N SER A 814 -58.56 -27.62 -9.11
CA SER A 814 -58.23 -26.46 -8.23
C SER A 814 -59.42 -26.25 -7.28
N ALA A 815 -59.16 -26.04 -6.01
CA ALA A 815 -60.10 -25.45 -5.07
C ALA A 815 -59.59 -24.14 -4.51
N ALA A 816 -60.28 -23.11 -4.88
CA ALA A 816 -60.33 -21.85 -4.12
C ALA A 816 -61.67 -21.76 -3.37
N PRO A 817 -61.82 -20.98 -2.32
CA PRO A 817 -63.06 -20.23 -2.10
C PRO A 817 -62.80 -18.74 -1.93
N ASP A 818 -63.52 -17.99 -2.74
CA ASP A 818 -64.73 -17.16 -2.39
C ASP A 818 -64.49 -16.13 -1.28
N SER A 819 -64.69 -14.93 -1.57
CA SER A 819 -65.59 -13.87 -2.00
C SER A 819 -65.76 -12.89 -0.83
N THR A 820 -65.87 -11.63 -1.01
CA THR A 820 -66.87 -10.65 -1.32
C THR A 820 -66.32 -9.27 -0.91
N ASP A 821 -66.63 -8.15 -1.36
CA ASP A 821 -67.60 -7.51 -2.18
C ASP A 821 -67.27 -6.00 -2.26
N SER A 822 -67.54 -5.43 -3.44
CA SER A 822 -68.09 -4.07 -3.72
C SER A 822 -67.33 -2.83 -3.14
N THR A 823 -67.16 -1.77 -3.83
CA THR A 823 -67.95 -1.02 -4.82
C THR A 823 -67.14 0.17 -5.33
N ASP A 824 -67.31 0.47 -6.61
CA ASP A 824 -67.55 1.77 -7.30
C ASP A 824 -66.72 3.00 -6.81
N THR A 825 -66.24 3.80 -7.66
CA THR A 825 -66.74 4.57 -8.80
C THR A 825 -65.66 5.41 -9.41
N ASP A 826 -65.69 5.39 -10.71
CA ASP A 826 -65.71 6.51 -11.67
C ASP A 826 -64.61 7.57 -11.76
N ASN A 827 -64.08 7.61 -12.93
CA ASN A 827 -64.23 8.63 -13.99
C ASN A 827 -63.00 9.52 -14.29
N THR A 828 -62.72 9.39 -15.57
CA THR A 828 -62.49 10.47 -16.56
C THR A 828 -61.16 11.21 -16.45
N ASP A 829 -60.55 11.50 -17.44
CA ASP A 829 -60.59 11.64 -18.90
C ASP A 829 -59.35 12.30 -19.43
N ASN A 830 -58.99 11.90 -20.60
CA ASN A 830 -58.51 12.71 -21.73
C ASN A 830 -57.09 13.32 -21.73
N SER A 831 -56.47 12.96 -22.67
CA SER A 831 -56.20 13.43 -24.06
C SER A 831 -54.81 14.00 -24.19
N ASP A 832 -54.21 13.50 -25.12
CA ASP A 832 -53.93 13.86 -26.51
C ASP A 832 -52.60 14.56 -26.79
N ASP A 833 -52.14 14.08 -27.85
CA ASP A 833 -51.36 14.64 -28.99
C ASP A 833 -49.83 14.79 -28.76
N GLY A 834 -49.04 14.36 -29.66
CA GLY A 834 -49.15 14.09 -31.08
C GLY A 834 -47.78 14.34 -31.69
N SER A 835 -47.47 13.44 -32.63
CA SER A 835 -46.76 13.66 -33.90
C SER A 835 -45.36 14.23 -33.85
N ASP A 836 -44.56 13.68 -34.50
CA ASP A 836 -44.11 13.36 -35.89
C ASP A 836 -42.65 13.83 -36.04
N ASN A 837 -41.84 13.09 -36.59
CA ASN A 837 -41.57 12.67 -37.96
C ASN A 837 -40.11 12.91 -38.37
N THR A 838 -39.61 11.91 -39.04
CA THR A 838 -38.63 11.92 -40.15
C THR A 838 -37.21 12.33 -39.83
N GLY A 839 -36.29 11.64 -40.26
CA GLY A 839 -36.01 10.86 -41.45
C GLY A 839 -34.58 11.08 -41.84
N ASP A 840 -34.06 10.10 -42.33
CA ASP A 840 -33.27 9.84 -43.55
C ASP A 840 -31.74 9.88 -43.39
N ASP A 841 -31.21 8.71 -43.59
CA ASP A 841 -30.40 8.23 -44.77
C ASP A 841 -29.10 9.00 -45.03
N THR A 842 -28.03 8.33 -45.13
CA THR A 842 -27.34 7.64 -46.23
C THR A 842 -25.91 7.34 -45.89
N ASP A 843 -25.58 6.09 -46.03
CA ASP A 843 -24.61 5.51 -46.99
C ASP A 843 -23.24 6.17 -47.18
N ASN A 844 -22.17 5.48 -47.01
CA ASN A 844 -21.44 4.79 -48.07
C ASN A 844 -20.02 4.36 -47.64
N SER A 845 -19.75 3.11 -47.60
CA SER A 845 -18.85 2.29 -48.44
C SER A 845 -17.42 2.77 -48.70
N GLY A 846 -16.57 1.74 -48.64
CA GLY A 846 -15.43 1.60 -49.53
C GLY A 846 -14.16 1.29 -48.75
N THR A 847 -13.86 0.02 -48.61
CA THR A 847 -13.03 -0.86 -49.47
C THR A 847 -11.55 -0.57 -49.48
N ASP A 848 -10.90 -1.66 -49.14
CA ASP A 848 -9.72 -2.29 -49.79
C ASP A 848 -8.34 -1.63 -49.49
N ASP A 849 -7.31 -2.24 -49.30
CA ASP A 849 -6.77 -3.57 -49.61
C ASP A 849 -5.28 -3.62 -49.14
N ASN A 850 -4.85 -4.71 -48.61
CA ASN A 850 -3.81 -5.58 -49.12
C ASN A 850 -2.33 -5.39 -48.74
N THR A 851 -1.82 -6.52 -48.28
CA THR A 851 -0.52 -7.18 -48.55
C THR A 851 0.73 -6.62 -47.84
N GLY A 852 1.36 -7.49 -47.17
CA GLY A 852 2.32 -8.49 -47.44
C GLY A 852 3.49 -8.36 -46.57
N GLY A 853 3.88 -9.34 -45.80
CA GLY A 853 4.86 -10.32 -46.19
C GLY A 853 6.25 -9.89 -45.69
N ASP A 854 6.91 -10.52 -44.85
CA ASP A 854 7.83 -11.62 -45.10
C ASP A 854 8.85 -11.73 -43.92
N ASP A 855 9.02 -12.86 -43.43
CA ASP A 855 10.19 -13.64 -43.01
C ASP A 855 11.53 -12.97 -42.68
N GLY A 856 12.14 -13.53 -41.64
CA GLY A 856 13.56 -13.41 -41.38
C GLY A 856 14.03 -13.94 -40.04
N SER A 857 14.04 -15.26 -39.92
CA SER A 857 14.84 -16.01 -38.93
C SER A 857 16.33 -15.75 -39.12
N TYR A 858 17.11 -15.81 -38.02
CA TYR A 858 18.47 -16.41 -37.88
C TYR A 858 18.88 -16.18 -36.43
N ASP A 859 18.97 -17.13 -35.61
CA ASP A 859 19.87 -18.22 -35.26
C ASP A 859 21.34 -17.80 -34.98
N ASN A 860 21.74 -18.29 -33.85
CA ASN A 860 23.09 -18.77 -33.45
C ASN A 860 24.07 -17.90 -32.67
N SER A 861 24.22 -18.27 -31.44
CA SER A 861 25.37 -19.07 -30.89
C SER A 861 26.57 -18.30 -30.34
N ASN A 862 26.91 -18.75 -29.13
CA ASN A 862 28.25 -18.96 -28.54
C ASN A 862 29.07 -17.70 -28.18
N ASP A 863 29.77 -17.61 -27.10
CA ASP A 863 30.43 -18.57 -26.24
C ASP A 863 31.12 -17.82 -25.04
N THR A 864 31.35 -18.55 -23.97
CA THR A 864 32.45 -18.45 -22.99
C THR A 864 32.63 -17.23 -22.10
N GLY A 865 32.44 -17.40 -20.82
CA GLY A 865 33.55 -17.65 -19.89
C GLY A 865 33.97 -16.45 -19.04
N GLY A 866 33.88 -16.60 -17.73
CA GLY A 866 34.71 -15.84 -16.81
C GLY A 866 34.05 -15.63 -15.44
N ASP A 867 34.48 -16.46 -14.51
CA ASP A 867 34.39 -16.26 -13.06
C ASP A 867 34.69 -14.82 -12.65
N ASP A 868 33.89 -14.24 -11.77
CA ASP A 868 34.46 -13.64 -10.56
C ASP A 868 33.45 -13.51 -9.45
N THR A 869 33.86 -13.96 -8.28
CA THR A 869 33.23 -13.91 -6.98
C THR A 869 33.24 -12.50 -6.44
N GLY A 870 32.06 -11.99 -6.01
CA GLY A 870 31.96 -10.74 -5.27
C GLY A 870 30.67 -10.72 -4.44
N GLU A 871 30.79 -11.16 -3.20
CA GLU A 871 29.79 -10.91 -2.14
C GLU A 871 29.68 -9.40 -1.90
N ASP A 872 28.47 -8.86 -2.01
CA ASP A 872 28.14 -7.55 -1.42
C ASP A 872 27.04 -7.71 -0.36
N PRO A 873 27.21 -7.09 0.80
CA PRO A 873 26.29 -7.22 1.92
C PRO A 873 25.07 -6.31 1.75
N VAL A 874 23.90 -6.84 2.07
CA VAL A 874 22.63 -6.12 2.17
C VAL A 874 22.69 -5.20 3.38
N GLU A 875 22.75 -3.89 3.17
CA GLU A 875 22.51 -2.87 4.19
C GLU A 875 21.01 -2.63 4.35
N TYR A 876 20.51 -2.92 5.55
CA TYR A 876 19.23 -2.42 6.03
C TYR A 876 19.47 -1.03 6.63
N TYR A 877 18.76 -0.02 6.12
CA TYR A 877 18.65 1.29 6.75
C TYR A 877 17.32 1.39 7.52
N GLU A 878 17.44 1.96 8.74
CA GLU A 878 16.39 2.37 9.67
C GLU A 878 15.33 3.33 9.04
#